data_d6d43faaa974e0512f23ac198fa48d81
#
_entry.id   d6d43faaa974e0512f23ac198fa48d81
#
_cell.length_a   1.000
_cell.length_b   1.000
_cell.length_c   1.000
_cell.angle_alpha   90.00
_cell.angle_beta   90.00
_cell.angle_gamma   90.00
#
_symmetry.space_group_name_H-M   'P 1'
#
loop_
_entity.id
_entity.type
_entity.pdbx_description
1 polymer ?
#
loop_
_entity_poly.entity_id
_entity_poly.type
_entity_poly.pdbx_seq_one_letter_code
_entity_poly.pdbx_strand_id
1 'polypeptide(L)'
;MKFSYTLIQKFLRRAPSKQKLAEALNLHSFETENLGDDCLEVSIPPNRYSDASSHVGIAREASIIFDTEFKNPVSSIINQPSREGLINVEVKDEKLCPRYSARYFEIKSVGASPLWLQKVLKTCGIKPINDIVDCMNYVMLETGQPLHAFDFDKLAGSEKEKKIIVRKAEKGEQIETLDGQKLVLDSEMLVIADKEKALAIAGIKGGSNSGVGDGTRRIVIEAANFESVSIFKTSHKLKLNTDAAVRFSHGISPALIDWGLDRTTVLLEEAGARLVDSFDAYPKKASDEVIEFSEKKFEHLVGTKLASRDAQKIFKGLGFEINEPQELKDGFLVRVPAWRTDIETFEDLAEEASRFLGYNTLKASPPYVSIQPAHEEDMVILKDKIKNVLINLQLDEVYNYSFFSKEEAETSRRIFGIQNDPAALQNPISDDKEYLRNSLIPLLVKNVVSNSRFFDMIRIFEIGKIFRSIRGSLKETSVLGIALAAKREPRLILELKGIIDELLQSMGVPGFSMSEHREILRIEAGKATLGSLKLVQLEKGWFTAVAEIDIDAMLHLIEEEREFRPLPKYPSIMRDISLLLGRDTRIGEMLDAIQGASQELIENVDLVDEYADERFGGKQSVTFRIIFQSETRTLTDAEINVEMEKITRALRKQFKAEIR
;
A
#
# COMPACT_ATOMS: atom_id res chain seq x y z
N MET A 1 8.85 6.66 18.57
CA MET A 1 9.84 6.31 19.63
C MET A 1 9.63 7.21 20.85
N LYS A 2 9.90 6.70 22.07
CA LYS A 2 9.72 7.49 23.31
C LYS A 2 11.00 8.21 23.73
N PHE A 3 10.88 9.47 24.05
CA PHE A 3 11.99 10.35 24.45
C PHE A 3 11.71 11.01 25.80
N SER A 4 12.73 11.11 26.66
CA SER A 4 12.68 11.90 27.88
C SER A 4 12.93 13.37 27.56
N TYR A 5 11.95 14.23 27.85
CA TYR A 5 12.10 15.66 27.68
C TYR A 5 13.23 16.23 28.59
N THR A 6 13.32 15.73 29.81
CA THR A 6 14.39 16.11 30.73
C THR A 6 15.78 15.80 30.16
N LEU A 7 15.94 14.69 29.43
CA LEU A 7 17.21 14.37 28.79
C LEU A 7 17.48 15.28 27.58
N ILE A 8 16.49 15.58 26.74
CA ILE A 8 16.62 16.53 25.63
C ILE A 8 17.05 17.91 26.13
N GLN A 9 16.47 18.39 27.25
CA GLN A 9 16.83 19.69 27.85
C GLN A 9 18.30 19.83 28.21
N LYS A 10 18.98 18.74 28.61
CA LYS A 10 20.42 18.80 28.99
C LYS A 10 21.30 19.24 27.84
N PHE A 11 20.89 19.02 26.60
CA PHE A 11 21.64 19.35 25.38
C PHE A 11 21.31 20.73 24.81
N LEU A 12 20.42 21.47 25.46
CA LEU A 12 20.02 22.82 25.05
C LEU A 12 20.45 23.85 26.13
N ARG A 13 20.98 24.99 25.68
CA ARG A 13 21.28 26.07 26.63
C ARG A 13 20.03 26.70 27.22
N ARG A 14 18.99 26.85 26.36
CA ARG A 14 17.66 27.32 26.75
C ARG A 14 16.63 26.39 26.13
N ALA A 15 16.09 25.53 26.93
CA ALA A 15 15.06 24.60 26.46
C ALA A 15 13.66 25.27 26.45
N PRO A 16 12.87 25.11 25.40
CA PRO A 16 11.46 25.51 25.39
C PRO A 16 10.66 24.64 26.36
N SER A 17 9.41 25.00 26.65
CA SER A 17 8.51 24.07 27.36
C SER A 17 8.25 22.82 26.51
N LYS A 18 7.94 21.69 27.17
CA LYS A 18 7.66 20.41 26.48
C LYS A 18 6.58 20.53 25.41
N GLN A 19 5.49 21.26 25.70
CA GLN A 19 4.40 21.51 24.76
C GLN A 19 4.89 22.27 23.53
N LYS A 20 5.64 23.36 23.71
CA LYS A 20 6.21 24.14 22.60
C LYS A 20 7.20 23.32 21.77
N LEU A 21 7.97 22.43 22.41
CA LEU A 21 8.88 21.55 21.70
C LEU A 21 8.12 20.59 20.79
N ALA A 22 7.06 19.94 21.29
CA ALA A 22 6.24 19.03 20.49
C ALA A 22 5.58 19.75 19.31
N GLU A 23 4.99 20.93 19.53
CA GLU A 23 4.38 21.74 18.49
C GLU A 23 5.40 22.15 17.40
N ALA A 24 6.60 22.55 17.81
CA ALA A 24 7.64 22.97 16.88
C ALA A 24 8.24 21.80 16.09
N LEU A 25 8.43 20.64 16.70
CA LEU A 25 8.87 19.43 15.99
C LEU A 25 7.83 18.99 14.95
N ASN A 26 6.54 19.06 15.28
CA ASN A 26 5.46 18.77 14.32
C ASN A 26 5.48 19.68 13.09
N LEU A 27 5.88 20.94 13.27
CA LEU A 27 5.89 21.92 12.16
C LEU A 27 7.13 21.82 11.27
N HIS A 28 8.28 21.39 11.85
CA HIS A 28 9.58 21.53 11.19
C HIS A 28 10.32 20.21 10.96
N SER A 29 9.98 19.13 11.70
CA SER A 29 10.82 17.95 11.69
C SER A 29 10.07 16.63 11.74
N PHE A 30 9.38 16.34 12.86
CA PHE A 30 8.84 15.01 13.14
C PHE A 30 7.48 15.08 13.80
N GLU A 31 6.54 14.23 13.39
CA GLU A 31 5.30 14.03 14.10
C GLU A 31 5.57 13.66 15.57
N THR A 32 5.06 14.48 16.48
CA THR A 32 5.39 14.39 17.90
C THR A 32 4.16 14.51 18.78
N GLU A 33 3.97 13.53 19.65
CA GLU A 33 2.88 13.49 20.63
C GLU A 33 3.42 13.68 22.05
N ASN A 34 2.73 14.50 22.85
CA ASN A 34 3.03 14.72 24.26
C ASN A 34 2.24 13.71 25.13
N LEU A 35 2.89 12.63 25.56
CA LEU A 35 2.28 11.57 26.35
C LEU A 35 2.11 11.88 27.86
N GLY A 36 2.35 13.12 28.29
CA GLY A 36 2.30 13.47 29.71
C GLY A 36 3.67 13.34 30.41
N ASP A 37 3.74 13.55 31.72
CA ASP A 37 4.95 13.54 32.54
C ASP A 37 6.20 14.07 31.82
N ASP A 38 7.23 13.24 31.68
CA ASP A 38 8.50 13.57 31.02
C ASP A 38 8.61 12.97 29.59
N CYS A 39 7.55 12.34 29.06
CA CYS A 39 7.60 11.56 27.83
C CYS A 39 7.08 12.35 26.62
N LEU A 40 7.84 12.30 25.53
CA LEU A 40 7.42 12.64 24.17
C LEU A 40 7.48 11.39 23.31
N GLU A 41 6.48 11.15 22.47
CA GLU A 41 6.55 10.15 21.40
C GLU A 41 6.80 10.85 20.08
N VAL A 42 7.89 10.46 19.40
CA VAL A 42 8.32 11.06 18.13
C VAL A 42 8.36 9.96 17.06
N SER A 43 7.69 10.20 15.95
CA SER A 43 7.69 9.33 14.77
C SER A 43 8.92 9.65 13.93
N ILE A 44 9.96 8.82 14.03
CA ILE A 44 11.20 8.99 13.26
C ILE A 44 11.04 8.30 11.90
N PRO A 45 11.17 9.03 10.77
CA PRO A 45 11.15 8.43 9.44
C PRO A 45 12.33 7.47 9.24
N PRO A 46 12.17 6.41 8.42
CA PRO A 46 13.21 5.39 8.22
C PRO A 46 14.59 5.94 7.83
N ASN A 47 14.65 6.96 6.98
CA ASN A 47 15.89 7.62 6.53
C ASN A 47 16.58 8.47 7.61
N ARG A 48 15.88 8.81 8.70
CA ARG A 48 16.38 9.69 9.77
C ARG A 48 16.80 8.94 11.04
N TYR A 49 16.86 7.61 11.01
CA TYR A 49 17.27 6.83 12.19
C TYR A 49 18.72 7.08 12.59
N SER A 50 19.60 7.32 11.63
CA SER A 50 21.01 7.52 11.91
C SER A 50 21.28 8.80 12.72
N ASP A 51 20.55 9.86 12.51
CA ASP A 51 20.73 11.14 13.21
C ASP A 51 19.68 11.41 14.29
N ALA A 52 18.43 11.03 14.07
CA ALA A 52 17.31 11.46 14.91
C ALA A 52 16.76 10.38 15.85
N SER A 53 17.18 9.10 15.76
CA SER A 53 16.74 8.06 16.70
C SER A 53 17.38 8.20 18.11
N SER A 54 17.83 9.40 18.46
CA SER A 54 18.56 9.72 19.68
C SER A 54 18.12 11.06 20.30
N HIS A 55 18.31 11.19 21.62
CA HIS A 55 18.00 12.45 22.31
C HIS A 55 18.90 13.60 21.83
N VAL A 56 20.16 13.30 21.49
CA VAL A 56 21.09 14.25 20.88
C VAL A 56 20.59 14.74 19.53
N GLY A 57 20.07 13.86 18.70
CA GLY A 57 19.50 14.21 17.40
C GLY A 57 18.28 15.13 17.52
N ILE A 58 17.32 14.76 18.39
CA ILE A 58 16.14 15.60 18.65
C ILE A 58 16.53 16.96 19.25
N ALA A 59 17.51 16.99 20.13
CA ALA A 59 17.99 18.25 20.69
C ALA A 59 18.69 19.14 19.65
N ARG A 60 19.42 18.56 18.69
CA ARG A 60 20.02 19.30 17.56
C ARG A 60 18.95 19.96 16.70
N GLU A 61 17.89 19.22 16.32
CA GLU A 61 16.72 19.77 15.63
C GLU A 61 16.10 20.95 16.41
N ALA A 62 15.81 20.72 17.68
CA ALA A 62 15.26 21.74 18.56
C ALA A 62 16.15 22.97 18.68
N SER A 63 17.48 22.81 18.66
CA SER A 63 18.43 23.93 18.79
C SER A 63 18.30 24.92 17.64
N ILE A 64 18.03 24.43 16.42
CA ILE A 64 17.88 25.28 15.23
C ILE A 64 16.49 25.95 15.25
N ILE A 65 15.43 25.18 15.53
CA ILE A 65 14.07 25.70 15.57
C ILE A 65 13.92 26.85 16.57
N PHE A 66 14.57 26.72 17.74
CA PHE A 66 14.49 27.73 18.84
C PHE A 66 15.66 28.68 18.89
N ASP A 67 16.56 28.67 17.90
CA ASP A 67 17.76 29.50 17.85
C ASP A 67 18.52 29.48 19.17
N THR A 68 18.78 28.31 19.72
CA THR A 68 19.50 28.11 20.99
C THR A 68 20.75 27.26 20.79
N GLU A 69 21.76 27.50 21.63
CA GLU A 69 23.03 26.77 21.58
C GLU A 69 22.81 25.27 21.90
N PHE A 70 23.29 24.42 21.00
CA PHE A 70 23.35 22.97 21.20
C PHE A 70 24.61 22.60 21.98
N LYS A 71 24.44 21.83 23.04
CA LYS A 71 25.55 21.31 23.87
C LYS A 71 25.84 19.87 23.45
N ASN A 72 26.93 19.68 22.73
CA ASN A 72 27.36 18.34 22.35
C ASN A 72 27.87 17.56 23.59
N PRO A 73 27.28 16.40 23.95
CA PRO A 73 27.72 15.61 25.10
C PRO A 73 29.09 14.96 24.91
N VAL A 74 29.58 14.85 23.69
CA VAL A 74 30.83 14.19 23.30
C VAL A 74 31.78 15.20 22.69
N SER A 75 32.11 16.26 23.46
CA SER A 75 32.99 17.32 22.98
C SER A 75 34.48 17.10 23.29
N SER A 76 34.83 16.06 24.06
CA SER A 76 36.20 15.75 24.43
C SER A 76 36.69 14.49 23.74
N ILE A 77 37.78 14.61 22.97
CA ILE A 77 38.52 13.46 22.47
C ILE A 77 39.06 12.69 23.69
N ILE A 78 38.56 11.48 23.91
CA ILE A 78 39.11 10.59 24.93
C ILE A 78 40.41 10.02 24.37
N ASN A 79 41.51 10.20 25.12
CA ASN A 79 42.76 9.53 24.80
C ASN A 79 42.50 8.03 24.84
N GLN A 80 42.55 7.41 23.68
CA GLN A 80 42.43 5.94 23.60
C GLN A 80 43.65 5.32 24.33
N PRO A 81 43.47 4.27 25.15
CA PRO A 81 44.57 3.56 25.75
C PRO A 81 45.49 2.98 24.70
N SER A 82 46.74 2.75 25.05
CA SER A 82 47.64 1.96 24.23
C SER A 82 47.06 0.56 24.09
N ARG A 83 47.09 0.00 22.87
CA ARG A 83 46.59 -1.35 22.59
C ARG A 83 47.46 -2.38 23.33
N GLU A 84 46.91 -3.01 24.34
CA GLU A 84 47.61 -4.07 25.09
C GLU A 84 47.48 -5.46 24.43
N GLY A 85 46.53 -5.59 23.49
CA GLY A 85 46.31 -6.85 22.75
C GLY A 85 45.50 -7.88 23.50
N LEU A 86 44.80 -7.50 24.57
CA LEU A 86 43.94 -8.41 25.36
C LEU A 86 42.68 -8.78 24.61
N ILE A 87 42.22 -7.91 23.72
CA ILE A 87 41.06 -8.15 22.84
C ILE A 87 41.52 -8.11 21.40
N ASN A 88 41.16 -9.14 20.66
CA ASN A 88 41.34 -9.24 19.23
C ASN A 88 39.97 -9.49 18.56
N VAL A 89 39.70 -8.85 17.44
CA VAL A 89 38.44 -9.04 16.70
C VAL A 89 38.75 -9.42 15.26
N GLU A 90 38.08 -10.45 14.79
CA GLU A 90 38.11 -10.86 13.39
C GLU A 90 36.72 -10.70 12.77
N VAL A 91 36.60 -9.82 11.77
CA VAL A 91 35.37 -9.65 10.97
C VAL A 91 35.53 -10.50 9.70
N LYS A 92 34.74 -11.58 9.55
CA LYS A 92 34.80 -12.47 8.39
C LYS A 92 34.14 -11.90 7.14
N ASP A 93 33.18 -11.00 7.31
CA ASP A 93 32.44 -10.37 6.20
C ASP A 93 32.29 -8.87 6.49
N GLU A 94 33.15 -8.09 5.86
CA GLU A 94 33.20 -6.62 6.01
C GLU A 94 31.97 -5.92 5.40
N LYS A 95 31.23 -6.59 4.51
CA LYS A 95 29.98 -6.04 3.96
C LYS A 95 28.85 -6.14 4.97
N LEU A 96 28.80 -7.25 5.73
CA LEU A 96 27.78 -7.46 6.74
C LEU A 96 28.09 -6.75 8.06
N CYS A 97 29.37 -6.47 8.33
CA CYS A 97 29.84 -5.72 9.49
C CYS A 97 30.92 -4.71 9.07
N PRO A 98 30.53 -3.52 8.57
CA PRO A 98 31.46 -2.51 8.08
C PRO A 98 32.43 -1.95 9.12
N ARG A 99 32.04 -1.92 10.40
CA ARG A 99 32.87 -1.51 11.51
C ARG A 99 32.52 -2.27 12.77
N TYR A 100 33.55 -2.66 13.51
CA TYR A 100 33.41 -3.28 14.83
C TYR A 100 34.47 -2.72 15.76
N SER A 101 34.03 -2.14 16.87
CA SER A 101 34.91 -1.62 17.92
C SER A 101 34.60 -2.26 19.26
N ALA A 102 35.63 -2.48 20.06
CA ALA A 102 35.53 -3.05 21.39
C ALA A 102 36.43 -2.28 22.38
N ARG A 103 35.94 -2.07 23.61
CA ARG A 103 36.71 -1.53 24.73
C ARG A 103 36.64 -2.46 25.93
N TYR A 104 37.78 -2.78 26.50
CA TYR A 104 37.89 -3.63 27.67
C TYR A 104 38.06 -2.78 28.94
N PHE A 105 37.22 -3.04 29.92
CA PHE A 105 37.22 -2.37 31.20
C PHE A 105 37.36 -3.34 32.37
N GLU A 106 38.07 -2.91 33.40
CA GLU A 106 37.99 -3.48 34.72
C GLU A 106 36.98 -2.68 35.55
N ILE A 107 36.06 -3.34 36.22
CA ILE A 107 35.00 -2.74 37.03
C ILE A 107 35.05 -3.23 38.48
N LYS A 108 34.59 -2.42 39.42
CA LYS A 108 34.57 -2.80 40.83
C LYS A 108 33.52 -3.85 41.15
N SER A 109 32.33 -3.68 40.65
CA SER A 109 31.18 -4.56 40.85
C SER A 109 30.08 -4.22 39.86
N VAL A 110 29.15 -5.14 39.65
CA VAL A 110 27.88 -4.90 39.00
C VAL A 110 26.83 -4.69 40.07
N GLY A 111 25.97 -3.68 39.90
CA GLY A 111 24.95 -3.33 40.90
C GLY A 111 23.71 -2.69 40.28
N ALA A 112 22.86 -2.15 41.14
CA ALA A 112 21.69 -1.42 40.69
C ALA A 112 22.10 -0.05 40.11
N SER A 113 21.51 0.34 39.01
CA SER A 113 21.74 1.63 38.37
C SER A 113 21.32 2.81 39.26
N PRO A 114 21.96 3.97 39.14
CA PRO A 114 21.52 5.20 39.79
C PRO A 114 20.05 5.54 39.46
N LEU A 115 19.32 6.12 40.42
CA LEU A 115 17.88 6.42 40.26
C LEU A 115 17.58 7.32 39.06
N TRP A 116 18.46 8.27 38.75
CA TRP A 116 18.30 9.15 37.59
C TRP A 116 18.33 8.37 36.28
N LEU A 117 19.21 7.39 36.16
CA LEU A 117 19.34 6.52 34.98
C LEU A 117 18.12 5.63 34.82
N GLN A 118 17.71 4.97 35.93
CA GLN A 118 16.47 4.17 35.92
C GLN A 118 15.25 4.98 35.51
N LYS A 119 15.15 6.26 35.95
CA LYS A 119 14.04 7.14 35.59
C LYS A 119 14.00 7.40 34.07
N VAL A 120 15.11 7.74 33.44
CA VAL A 120 15.21 7.98 32.00
C VAL A 120 14.81 6.74 31.21
N LEU A 121 15.37 5.58 31.57
CA LEU A 121 15.04 4.30 30.89
C LEU A 121 13.54 3.98 30.97
N LYS A 122 12.94 4.10 32.17
CA LYS A 122 11.51 3.85 32.38
C LYS A 122 10.64 4.81 31.56
N THR A 123 11.02 6.09 31.48
CA THR A 123 10.32 7.08 30.64
C THR A 123 10.34 6.68 29.16
N CYS A 124 11.45 6.12 28.69
CA CYS A 124 11.60 5.64 27.33
C CYS A 124 11.07 4.21 27.11
N GLY A 125 10.46 3.58 28.14
CA GLY A 125 9.85 2.24 28.04
C GLY A 125 10.84 1.08 28.23
N ILE A 126 12.08 1.34 28.68
CA ILE A 126 13.10 0.32 28.92
C ILE A 126 13.10 -0.05 30.42
N LYS A 127 13.05 -1.37 30.69
CA LYS A 127 13.13 -1.88 32.06
C LYS A 127 14.58 -1.89 32.55
N PRO A 128 14.92 -1.22 33.66
CA PRO A 128 16.25 -1.29 34.26
C PRO A 128 16.64 -2.72 34.70
N ILE A 129 17.90 -3.07 34.52
CA ILE A 129 18.45 -4.42 34.80
C ILE A 129 19.62 -4.29 35.80
N ASN A 130 20.73 -3.70 35.39
CA ASN A 130 21.89 -3.41 36.23
C ASN A 130 22.64 -2.21 35.64
N ASP A 131 23.59 -1.67 36.40
CA ASP A 131 24.31 -0.45 36.07
C ASP A 131 25.09 -0.53 34.72
N ILE A 132 25.61 -1.68 34.35
CA ILE A 132 26.36 -1.86 33.09
C ILE A 132 25.37 -1.90 31.90
N VAL A 133 24.36 -2.78 31.95
CA VAL A 133 23.37 -2.93 30.85
C VAL A 133 22.56 -1.63 30.68
N ASP A 134 22.20 -1.01 31.77
CA ASP A 134 21.43 0.24 31.76
C ASP A 134 22.26 1.40 31.22
N CYS A 135 23.58 1.43 31.50
CA CYS A 135 24.49 2.39 30.88
C CYS A 135 24.51 2.22 29.34
N MET A 136 24.58 0.99 28.82
CA MET A 136 24.53 0.74 27.37
C MET A 136 23.21 1.19 26.75
N ASN A 137 22.08 0.87 27.40
CA ASN A 137 20.76 1.30 26.94
C ASN A 137 20.62 2.84 26.99
N TYR A 138 21.15 3.48 28.02
CA TYR A 138 21.13 4.94 28.12
C TYR A 138 21.95 5.60 27.00
N VAL A 139 23.15 5.09 26.73
CA VAL A 139 23.99 5.63 25.65
C VAL A 139 23.34 5.42 24.29
N MET A 140 22.70 4.27 24.06
CA MET A 140 21.90 4.06 22.85
C MET A 140 20.77 5.09 22.71
N LEU A 141 20.04 5.38 23.79
CA LEU A 141 19.00 6.43 23.78
C LEU A 141 19.59 7.83 23.59
N GLU A 142 20.75 8.11 24.17
CA GLU A 142 21.41 9.41 24.09
C GLU A 142 22.00 9.67 22.70
N THR A 143 22.73 8.70 22.12
CA THR A 143 23.56 8.88 20.92
C THR A 143 23.00 8.22 19.64
N GLY A 144 22.10 7.25 19.77
CA GLY A 144 21.59 6.45 18.65
C GLY A 144 22.40 5.17 18.37
N GLN A 145 23.58 5.00 18.98
CA GLN A 145 24.42 3.81 18.81
C GLN A 145 24.02 2.71 19.79
N PRO A 146 23.53 1.53 19.33
CA PRO A 146 23.38 0.39 20.20
C PRO A 146 24.73 -0.18 20.63
N LEU A 147 24.82 -0.57 21.90
CA LEU A 147 26.02 -1.17 22.49
C LEU A 147 25.65 -2.48 23.21
N HIS A 148 26.64 -3.35 23.37
CA HIS A 148 26.50 -4.56 24.15
C HIS A 148 27.70 -4.77 25.08
N ALA A 149 27.46 -5.41 26.23
CA ALA A 149 28.49 -5.72 27.20
C ALA A 149 28.63 -7.25 27.34
N PHE A 150 29.83 -7.76 27.11
CA PHE A 150 30.21 -9.15 27.38
C PHE A 150 30.99 -9.25 28.68
N ASP A 151 30.79 -10.32 29.43
CA ASP A 151 31.66 -10.73 30.52
C ASP A 151 32.95 -11.31 29.93
N PHE A 152 34.08 -10.63 30.14
CA PHE A 152 35.39 -11.04 29.60
C PHE A 152 35.78 -12.45 30.02
N ASP A 153 35.44 -12.86 31.26
CA ASP A 153 35.82 -14.16 31.81
C ASP A 153 35.02 -15.30 31.18
N LYS A 154 33.85 -15.02 30.60
CA LYS A 154 33.01 -15.99 29.90
C LYS A 154 33.39 -16.22 28.43
N LEU A 155 34.26 -15.36 27.88
CA LEU A 155 34.76 -15.51 26.52
C LEU A 155 35.84 -16.63 26.45
N ALA A 156 35.80 -17.46 25.39
CA ALA A 156 36.82 -18.43 25.14
C ALA A 156 38.20 -17.82 24.83
N GLY A 157 39.26 -18.36 25.37
CA GLY A 157 40.62 -17.90 25.17
C GLY A 157 41.44 -17.84 26.47
N SER A 158 42.68 -17.32 26.38
CA SER A 158 43.56 -17.15 27.54
C SER A 158 43.25 -15.87 28.32
N GLU A 159 43.81 -15.77 29.53
CA GLU A 159 43.80 -14.54 30.33
C GLU A 159 44.48 -13.34 29.61
N LYS A 160 45.38 -13.63 28.67
CA LYS A 160 46.17 -12.62 27.96
C LYS A 160 45.61 -12.22 26.62
N GLU A 161 44.69 -13.06 26.05
CA GLU A 161 44.09 -12.78 24.74
C GLU A 161 42.74 -13.45 24.62
N LYS A 162 41.69 -12.66 24.33
CA LYS A 162 40.38 -13.13 23.94
C LYS A 162 40.10 -12.72 22.49
N LYS A 163 39.47 -13.61 21.74
CA LYS A 163 39.15 -13.36 20.33
C LYS A 163 37.66 -13.39 20.13
N ILE A 164 37.14 -12.28 19.60
CA ILE A 164 35.76 -12.13 19.12
C ILE A 164 35.76 -12.33 17.59
N ILE A 165 34.81 -13.08 17.07
CA ILE A 165 34.69 -13.38 15.65
C ILE A 165 33.28 -13.01 15.17
N VAL A 166 33.20 -12.06 14.23
CA VAL A 166 31.93 -11.73 13.57
C VAL A 166 31.84 -12.55 12.29
N ARG A 167 30.88 -13.49 12.24
CA ARG A 167 30.73 -14.46 11.17
C ARG A 167 29.25 -14.78 10.89
N LYS A 168 28.98 -15.36 9.74
CA LYS A 168 27.69 -16.01 9.52
C LYS A 168 27.54 -17.21 10.47
N ALA A 169 26.31 -17.47 10.90
CA ALA A 169 26.00 -18.65 11.71
C ALA A 169 26.18 -19.93 10.90
N GLU A 170 26.47 -21.04 11.57
CA GLU A 170 26.42 -22.36 10.97
C GLU A 170 24.96 -22.81 10.82
N LYS A 171 24.69 -23.62 9.80
CA LYS A 171 23.33 -24.12 9.59
C LYS A 171 22.86 -24.97 10.76
N GLY A 172 21.83 -24.54 11.46
CA GLY A 172 21.30 -25.23 12.63
C GLY A 172 22.03 -24.90 13.93
N GLU A 173 22.93 -23.89 13.94
CA GLU A 173 23.58 -23.40 15.15
C GLU A 173 22.53 -22.91 16.15
N GLN A 174 22.71 -23.30 17.42
CA GLN A 174 21.74 -22.93 18.47
C GLN A 174 22.31 -21.86 19.37
N ILE A 175 21.45 -20.93 19.76
CA ILE A 175 21.76 -19.92 20.75
C ILE A 175 20.60 -19.78 21.74
N GLU A 176 20.92 -19.61 23.02
CA GLU A 176 19.96 -19.23 24.06
C GLU A 176 20.15 -17.76 24.37
N THR A 177 19.09 -16.96 24.17
CA THR A 177 19.14 -15.52 24.37
C THR A 177 19.09 -15.14 25.85
N LEU A 178 19.42 -13.88 26.18
CA LEU A 178 19.42 -13.35 27.56
C LEU A 178 18.06 -13.50 28.29
N ASP A 179 16.94 -13.59 27.55
CA ASP A 179 15.60 -13.83 28.10
C ASP A 179 15.19 -15.32 28.06
N GLY A 180 16.12 -16.23 27.79
CA GLY A 180 15.92 -17.68 27.85
C GLY A 180 15.27 -18.31 26.62
N GLN A 181 15.11 -17.58 25.51
CA GLN A 181 14.59 -18.17 24.27
C GLN A 181 15.68 -19.00 23.58
N LYS A 182 15.34 -20.24 23.21
CA LYS A 182 16.22 -21.13 22.43
C LYS A 182 15.90 -20.98 20.95
N LEU A 183 16.87 -20.53 20.18
CA LEU A 183 16.72 -20.22 18.76
C LEU A 183 17.66 -21.09 17.94
N VAL A 184 17.19 -21.47 16.75
CA VAL A 184 17.96 -22.18 15.73
C VAL A 184 18.26 -21.22 14.60
N LEU A 185 19.53 -21.01 14.31
CA LEU A 185 20.02 -20.07 13.32
C LEU A 185 20.26 -20.74 11.98
N ASP A 186 20.28 -19.96 10.92
CA ASP A 186 20.68 -20.40 9.59
C ASP A 186 21.91 -19.63 9.08
N SER A 187 22.47 -20.10 7.97
CA SER A 187 23.71 -19.59 7.38
C SER A 187 23.63 -18.17 6.79
N GLU A 188 22.45 -17.54 6.76
CA GLU A 188 22.31 -16.15 6.32
C GLU A 188 22.35 -15.17 7.50
N MET A 189 22.22 -15.68 8.73
CA MET A 189 22.22 -14.87 9.94
C MET A 189 23.62 -14.55 10.41
N LEU A 190 23.86 -13.32 10.86
CA LEU A 190 25.14 -12.89 11.40
C LEU A 190 25.18 -13.11 12.91
N VAL A 191 26.27 -13.65 13.40
CA VAL A 191 26.53 -13.86 14.83
C VAL A 191 27.85 -13.22 15.25
N ILE A 192 27.90 -12.81 16.52
CA ILE A 192 29.13 -12.53 17.23
C ILE A 192 29.48 -13.79 18.01
N ALA A 193 30.67 -14.31 17.81
CA ALA A 193 31.11 -15.59 18.37
C ALA A 193 32.51 -15.44 19.00
N ASP A 194 32.90 -16.38 19.81
CA ASP A 194 34.29 -16.64 20.14
C ASP A 194 34.81 -17.87 19.38
N LYS A 195 35.89 -18.48 19.81
CA LYS A 195 36.48 -19.65 19.18
C LYS A 195 35.64 -20.94 19.37
N GLU A 196 34.69 -20.94 20.31
CA GLU A 196 33.95 -22.13 20.72
C GLU A 196 32.45 -22.03 20.44
N LYS A 197 31.84 -20.86 20.55
CA LYS A 197 30.38 -20.68 20.53
C LYS A 197 29.93 -19.34 20.03
N ALA A 198 28.66 -19.23 19.58
CA ALA A 198 27.98 -17.97 19.36
C ALA A 198 27.69 -17.29 20.71
N LEU A 199 27.98 -15.98 20.79
CA LEU A 199 27.82 -15.12 21.95
C LEU A 199 26.59 -14.23 21.85
N ALA A 200 26.24 -13.83 20.61
CA ALA A 200 25.11 -12.97 20.33
C ALA A 200 24.64 -13.13 18.88
N ILE A 201 23.37 -12.84 18.63
CA ILE A 201 22.85 -12.58 17.29
C ILE A 201 23.18 -11.13 16.99
N ALA A 202 24.07 -10.90 16.02
CA ALA A 202 24.67 -9.59 15.73
C ALA A 202 23.59 -8.50 15.53
N GLY A 203 23.70 -7.41 16.27
CA GLY A 203 22.80 -6.25 16.20
C GLY A 203 21.36 -6.50 16.67
N ILE A 204 21.03 -7.69 17.17
CA ILE A 204 19.67 -8.07 17.57
C ILE A 204 19.59 -8.41 19.06
N LYS A 205 20.33 -9.43 19.53
CA LYS A 205 20.18 -9.89 20.91
C LYS A 205 21.39 -10.68 21.43
N GLY A 206 21.82 -10.37 22.64
CA GLY A 206 22.89 -11.11 23.33
C GLY A 206 22.48 -12.51 23.75
N GLY A 207 23.45 -13.41 23.83
CA GLY A 207 23.29 -14.76 24.37
C GLY A 207 23.46 -14.82 25.89
N SER A 208 22.76 -15.76 26.54
CA SER A 208 22.82 -15.98 28.01
C SER A 208 24.22 -16.41 28.49
N ASN A 209 25.01 -17.03 27.59
CA ASN A 209 26.31 -17.63 27.88
C ASN A 209 27.47 -16.62 27.99
N SER A 210 27.26 -15.33 27.67
CA SER A 210 28.28 -14.29 27.67
C SER A 210 27.84 -13.01 28.42
N GLY A 211 26.62 -12.99 28.97
CA GLY A 211 26.04 -11.84 29.63
C GLY A 211 26.72 -11.46 30.95
N VAL A 212 26.69 -10.16 31.27
CA VAL A 212 27.19 -9.58 32.52
C VAL A 212 26.28 -9.97 33.69
N GLY A 213 26.87 -10.35 34.81
CA GLY A 213 26.16 -10.71 36.05
C GLY A 213 26.87 -10.19 37.31
N ASP A 214 26.31 -10.46 38.49
CA ASP A 214 26.76 -9.92 39.77
C ASP A 214 28.25 -10.18 40.07
N GLY A 215 28.75 -11.33 39.60
CA GLY A 215 30.17 -11.74 39.79
C GLY A 215 31.16 -11.08 38.82
N THR A 216 30.67 -10.44 37.75
CA THR A 216 31.52 -9.88 36.69
C THR A 216 32.40 -8.75 37.23
N ARG A 217 33.68 -8.78 36.85
CA ARG A 217 34.69 -7.74 37.21
C ARG A 217 35.42 -7.21 35.98
N ARG A 218 35.30 -7.87 34.87
CA ARG A 218 35.98 -7.53 33.61
C ARG A 218 34.95 -7.60 32.51
N ILE A 219 34.80 -6.51 31.75
CA ILE A 219 33.79 -6.41 30.68
C ILE A 219 34.42 -5.96 29.38
N VAL A 220 33.82 -6.45 28.27
CA VAL A 220 34.09 -5.96 26.93
C VAL A 220 32.84 -5.26 26.42
N ILE A 221 32.98 -3.97 26.16
CA ILE A 221 31.91 -3.17 25.53
C ILE A 221 32.09 -3.22 24.02
N GLU A 222 31.06 -3.71 23.35
CA GLU A 222 30.93 -3.72 21.90
C GLU A 222 30.17 -2.51 21.42
N ALA A 223 30.66 -1.87 20.35
CA ALA A 223 29.90 -1.01 19.48
C ALA A 223 30.22 -1.39 18.03
N ALA A 224 29.22 -1.75 17.27
CA ALA A 224 29.40 -2.20 15.90
C ALA A 224 28.40 -1.56 14.94
N ASN A 225 28.67 -1.70 13.66
CA ASN A 225 27.75 -1.36 12.60
C ASN A 225 27.47 -2.61 11.77
N PHE A 226 26.20 -2.87 11.47
CA PHE A 226 25.77 -4.05 10.74
C PHE A 226 24.91 -3.64 9.54
N GLU A 227 24.97 -4.44 8.47
CA GLU A 227 24.23 -4.21 7.25
C GLU A 227 22.72 -4.34 7.51
N SER A 228 21.96 -3.32 7.14
CA SER A 228 20.57 -3.11 7.54
C SER A 228 19.62 -4.20 7.06
N VAL A 229 19.76 -4.65 5.81
CA VAL A 229 18.89 -5.69 5.22
C VAL A 229 19.10 -7.04 5.89
N SER A 230 20.33 -7.38 6.25
CA SER A 230 20.66 -8.62 6.98
C SER A 230 20.02 -8.63 8.37
N ILE A 231 20.12 -7.51 9.10
CA ILE A 231 19.50 -7.38 10.42
C ILE A 231 17.97 -7.41 10.31
N PHE A 232 17.40 -6.69 9.35
CA PHE A 232 15.95 -6.71 9.11
C PHE A 232 15.44 -8.13 8.83
N LYS A 233 16.05 -8.87 7.88
CA LYS A 233 15.67 -10.23 7.54
C LYS A 233 15.77 -11.19 8.74
N THR A 234 16.87 -11.09 9.50
CA THR A 234 17.12 -11.93 10.66
C THR A 234 16.11 -11.65 11.78
N SER A 235 15.91 -10.37 12.12
CA SER A 235 14.95 -9.90 13.12
C SER A 235 13.52 -10.36 12.79
N HIS A 236 13.10 -10.17 11.55
CA HIS A 236 11.77 -10.56 11.08
C HIS A 236 11.58 -12.09 11.12
N LYS A 237 12.57 -12.86 10.64
CA LYS A 237 12.52 -14.33 10.62
C LYS A 237 12.47 -14.95 12.03
N LEU A 238 13.25 -14.39 12.96
CA LEU A 238 13.28 -14.82 14.36
C LEU A 238 12.17 -14.19 15.21
N LYS A 239 11.40 -13.25 14.66
CA LYS A 239 10.36 -12.45 15.35
C LYS A 239 10.90 -11.73 16.59
N LEU A 240 12.13 -11.23 16.51
CA LEU A 240 12.80 -10.47 17.55
C LEU A 240 12.83 -8.99 17.20
N ASN A 241 11.99 -8.20 17.85
CA ASN A 241 11.93 -6.75 17.66
C ASN A 241 12.53 -6.05 18.88
N THR A 242 13.83 -5.74 18.82
CA THR A 242 14.55 -5.02 19.88
C THR A 242 14.88 -3.60 19.44
N ASP A 243 15.12 -2.68 20.39
CA ASP A 243 15.52 -1.30 20.10
C ASP A 243 16.80 -1.21 19.26
N ALA A 244 17.74 -2.15 19.45
CA ALA A 244 18.94 -2.27 18.65
C ALA A 244 18.62 -2.74 17.23
N ALA A 245 17.82 -3.82 17.09
CA ALA A 245 17.43 -4.35 15.79
C ALA A 245 16.69 -3.31 14.94
N VAL A 246 15.80 -2.52 15.55
CA VAL A 246 15.09 -1.43 14.86
C VAL A 246 16.07 -0.40 14.30
N ARG A 247 17.05 0.06 15.11
CA ARG A 247 18.06 1.04 14.65
C ARG A 247 18.92 0.50 13.53
N PHE A 248 19.48 -0.70 13.69
CA PHE A 248 20.32 -1.31 12.65
C PHE A 248 19.55 -1.60 11.37
N SER A 249 18.31 -2.06 11.46
CA SER A 249 17.46 -2.33 10.29
C SER A 249 17.19 -1.09 9.43
N HIS A 250 17.26 0.10 10.01
CA HIS A 250 17.09 1.36 9.30
C HIS A 250 18.43 1.98 8.82
N GLY A 251 19.56 1.34 9.11
CA GLY A 251 20.86 1.77 8.58
C GLY A 251 21.45 2.97 9.30
N ILE A 252 21.96 2.77 10.52
CA ILE A 252 22.71 3.81 11.24
C ILE A 252 24.15 3.92 10.74
N SER A 253 24.74 5.11 10.90
CA SER A 253 26.11 5.38 10.44
C SER A 253 27.18 4.70 11.31
N PRO A 254 28.26 4.14 10.69
CA PRO A 254 29.45 3.70 11.43
C PRO A 254 30.14 4.78 12.27
N ALA A 255 29.90 6.06 11.95
CA ALA A 255 30.48 7.18 12.72
C ALA A 255 29.89 7.33 14.13
N LEU A 256 28.68 6.78 14.38
CA LEU A 256 28.07 6.83 15.72
C LEU A 256 28.82 5.96 16.75
N ILE A 257 29.64 5.00 16.30
CA ILE A 257 30.43 4.11 17.16
C ILE A 257 31.34 4.90 18.08
N ASP A 258 32.05 5.91 17.53
CA ASP A 258 32.93 6.73 18.33
C ASP A 258 32.17 7.47 19.43
N TRP A 259 31.00 8.04 19.10
CA TRP A 259 30.15 8.75 20.07
C TRP A 259 29.66 7.80 21.17
N GLY A 260 29.17 6.60 20.77
CA GLY A 260 28.68 5.60 21.72
C GLY A 260 29.79 5.14 22.68
N LEU A 261 30.95 4.76 22.16
CA LEU A 261 32.07 4.29 22.98
C LEU A 261 32.66 5.40 23.86
N ASP A 262 32.83 6.60 23.35
CA ASP A 262 33.39 7.72 24.14
C ASP A 262 32.44 8.09 25.26
N ARG A 263 31.16 8.18 24.98
CA ARG A 263 30.16 8.46 26.02
C ARG A 263 30.09 7.37 27.09
N THR A 264 30.15 6.10 26.66
CA THR A 264 30.19 4.95 27.56
C THR A 264 31.43 4.99 28.44
N THR A 265 32.60 5.31 27.88
CA THR A 265 33.84 5.41 28.65
C THR A 265 33.73 6.47 29.75
N VAL A 266 33.24 7.66 29.43
CA VAL A 266 33.03 8.72 30.45
C VAL A 266 32.15 8.22 31.59
N LEU A 267 30.99 7.60 31.26
CA LEU A 267 30.03 7.15 32.27
C LEU A 267 30.58 6.01 33.15
N LEU A 268 31.31 5.06 32.55
CA LEU A 268 31.92 3.94 33.29
C LEU A 268 33.09 4.41 34.16
N GLU A 269 33.93 5.34 33.70
CA GLU A 269 35.01 5.90 34.47
C GLU A 269 34.49 6.75 35.64
N GLU A 270 33.44 7.54 35.46
CA GLU A 270 32.71 8.23 36.53
C GLU A 270 32.18 7.25 37.60
N ALA A 271 31.79 6.05 37.18
CA ALA A 271 31.37 4.94 38.06
C ALA A 271 32.57 4.18 38.68
N GLY A 272 33.83 4.57 38.34
CA GLY A 272 35.07 4.02 38.88
C GLY A 272 35.57 2.76 38.12
N ALA A 273 35.16 2.54 36.90
CA ALA A 273 35.77 1.59 35.99
C ALA A 273 37.12 2.12 35.47
N ARG A 274 37.97 1.20 35.00
CA ARG A 274 39.26 1.53 34.37
C ARG A 274 39.26 0.99 32.94
N LEU A 275 39.43 1.86 31.94
CA LEU A 275 39.67 1.45 30.55
C LEU A 275 41.09 0.89 30.44
N VAL A 276 41.25 -0.31 29.90
CA VAL A 276 42.51 -1.02 29.83
C VAL A 276 42.98 -1.24 28.41
N ASP A 277 42.07 -1.69 27.50
CA ASP A 277 42.42 -2.00 26.11
C ASP A 277 41.30 -1.60 25.15
N SER A 278 41.66 -1.35 23.90
CA SER A 278 40.69 -1.03 22.85
C SER A 278 41.09 -1.65 21.52
N PHE A 279 40.06 -1.98 20.74
CA PHE A 279 40.17 -2.48 19.38
C PHE A 279 39.19 -1.78 18.47
N ASP A 280 39.62 -1.40 17.26
CA ASP A 280 38.75 -0.84 16.21
C ASP A 280 39.11 -1.46 14.84
N ALA A 281 38.15 -2.13 14.23
CA ALA A 281 38.23 -2.62 12.87
C ALA A 281 37.31 -1.79 11.97
N TYR A 282 37.89 -0.86 11.23
CA TYR A 282 37.19 -0.03 10.26
C TYR A 282 37.93 -0.04 8.92
N PRO A 283 37.83 -1.14 8.14
CA PRO A 283 38.64 -1.36 6.95
C PRO A 283 38.36 -0.34 5.84
N LYS A 284 37.10 0.08 5.70
CA LYS A 284 36.69 1.04 4.67
C LYS A 284 35.92 2.19 5.31
N LYS A 285 36.66 3.26 5.62
CA LYS A 285 36.02 4.48 6.15
C LYS A 285 35.08 5.09 5.11
N ALA A 286 33.92 5.57 5.57
CA ALA A 286 33.00 6.34 4.73
C ALA A 286 33.72 7.63 4.25
N SER A 287 33.53 7.97 2.99
CA SER A 287 33.96 9.25 2.44
C SER A 287 32.99 10.34 2.87
N ASP A 288 33.52 11.54 3.13
CA ASP A 288 32.66 12.70 3.36
C ASP A 288 32.03 13.11 2.01
N GLU A 289 30.71 13.22 1.97
CA GLU A 289 30.00 13.79 0.83
C GLU A 289 30.10 15.32 0.87
N VAL A 290 30.41 15.93 -0.29
CA VAL A 290 30.46 17.39 -0.45
C VAL A 290 29.52 17.79 -1.57
N ILE A 291 28.51 18.58 -1.24
CA ILE A 291 27.44 18.98 -2.15
C ILE A 291 27.48 20.50 -2.32
N GLU A 292 27.34 20.99 -3.54
CA GLU A 292 27.19 22.40 -3.85
C GLU A 292 25.77 22.87 -3.56
N PHE A 293 25.62 23.86 -2.68
CA PHE A 293 24.35 24.57 -2.44
C PHE A 293 24.34 25.88 -3.23
N SER A 294 23.40 26.07 -4.13
CA SER A 294 23.17 27.30 -4.90
C SER A 294 21.84 27.94 -4.54
N GLU A 295 21.86 29.23 -4.21
CA GLU A 295 20.66 30.01 -3.88
C GLU A 295 19.68 30.11 -5.06
N LYS A 296 20.22 30.23 -6.28
CA LYS A 296 19.38 30.28 -7.49
C LYS A 296 18.70 28.96 -7.79
N LYS A 297 19.41 27.82 -7.61
CA LYS A 297 18.82 26.50 -7.75
C LYS A 297 17.73 26.30 -6.68
N PHE A 298 17.99 26.74 -5.45
CA PHE A 298 17.00 26.67 -4.37
C PHE A 298 15.75 27.51 -4.69
N GLU A 299 15.91 28.77 -5.12
CA GLU A 299 14.79 29.63 -5.52
C GLU A 299 13.98 29.01 -6.68
N HIS A 300 14.66 28.40 -7.63
CA HIS A 300 14.00 27.73 -8.76
C HIS A 300 13.20 26.49 -8.32
N LEU A 301 13.76 25.67 -7.41
CA LEU A 301 13.14 24.42 -6.94
C LEU A 301 11.99 24.70 -5.96
N VAL A 302 12.20 25.58 -5.01
CA VAL A 302 11.27 25.82 -3.87
C VAL A 302 10.30 26.97 -4.14
N GLY A 303 10.62 27.83 -5.11
CA GLY A 303 9.79 28.99 -5.46
C GLY A 303 9.91 30.18 -4.49
N THR A 304 10.89 30.15 -3.59
CA THR A 304 11.14 31.26 -2.64
C THR A 304 12.62 31.51 -2.44
N LYS A 305 12.97 32.75 -2.08
CA LYS A 305 14.37 33.14 -1.84
C LYS A 305 14.80 32.74 -0.43
N LEU A 306 15.99 32.19 -0.32
CA LEU A 306 16.68 31.96 0.95
C LEU A 306 18.04 32.65 0.87
N ALA A 307 18.31 33.56 1.80
CA ALA A 307 19.61 34.23 1.83
C ALA A 307 20.72 33.26 2.26
N SER A 308 21.89 33.36 1.62
CA SER A 308 23.07 32.52 1.90
C SER A 308 23.36 32.40 3.39
N ARG A 309 23.34 33.52 4.09
CA ARG A 309 23.59 33.57 5.56
C ARG A 309 22.61 32.69 6.35
N ASP A 310 21.32 32.67 5.95
CA ASP A 310 20.30 31.91 6.66
C ASP A 310 20.42 30.42 6.34
N ALA A 311 20.71 30.08 5.08
CA ALA A 311 21.02 28.70 4.68
C ALA A 311 22.22 28.15 5.43
N GLN A 312 23.32 28.90 5.48
CA GLN A 312 24.52 28.52 6.22
C GLN A 312 24.27 28.37 7.74
N LYS A 313 23.43 29.25 8.34
CA LYS A 313 23.04 29.12 9.75
C LYS A 313 22.31 27.81 10.00
N ILE A 314 21.38 27.43 9.11
CA ILE A 314 20.65 26.15 9.20
C ILE A 314 21.62 24.97 9.11
N PHE A 315 22.46 24.93 8.07
CA PHE A 315 23.38 23.81 7.87
C PHE A 315 24.41 23.69 9.00
N LYS A 316 25.01 24.79 9.42
CA LYS A 316 25.94 24.79 10.59
C LYS A 316 25.24 24.30 11.86
N GLY A 317 24.00 24.70 12.09
CA GLY A 317 23.21 24.23 13.23
C GLY A 317 22.93 22.70 13.17
N LEU A 318 22.73 22.14 11.98
CA LEU A 318 22.60 20.70 11.74
C LEU A 318 23.93 19.94 11.85
N GLY A 319 25.05 20.64 11.98
CA GLY A 319 26.39 20.06 12.09
C GLY A 319 27.08 19.84 10.75
N PHE A 320 26.61 20.47 9.68
CA PHE A 320 27.31 20.48 8.39
C PHE A 320 28.46 21.49 8.41
N GLU A 321 29.52 21.17 7.72
CA GLU A 321 30.63 22.10 7.53
C GLU A 321 30.48 22.89 6.22
N ILE A 322 30.74 24.19 6.26
CA ILE A 322 30.56 25.08 5.11
C ILE A 322 31.92 25.56 4.64
N ASN A 323 32.13 25.47 3.31
CA ASN A 323 33.31 26.02 2.63
C ASN A 323 32.86 26.95 1.48
N GLU A 324 33.45 28.14 1.42
CA GLU A 324 33.18 29.17 0.40
C GLU A 324 34.42 29.36 -0.51
N PRO A 325 34.62 28.49 -1.52
CA PRO A 325 35.74 28.67 -2.45
C PRO A 325 35.52 29.92 -3.31
N GLN A 326 36.60 30.71 -3.54
CA GLN A 326 36.54 31.98 -4.30
C GLN A 326 36.10 31.79 -5.76
N GLU A 327 36.27 30.57 -6.30
CA GLU A 327 35.88 30.22 -7.65
C GLU A 327 34.35 30.04 -7.80
N LEU A 328 33.64 29.81 -6.72
CA LEU A 328 32.20 29.61 -6.72
C LEU A 328 31.47 30.96 -6.70
N LYS A 329 30.92 31.38 -7.82
CA LYS A 329 30.25 32.67 -7.97
C LYS A 329 28.86 32.75 -7.35
N ASP A 330 28.24 31.61 -7.07
CA ASP A 330 26.86 31.51 -6.59
C ASP A 330 26.73 30.29 -5.66
N GLY A 331 26.60 30.52 -4.36
CA GLY A 331 26.48 29.47 -3.37
C GLY A 331 27.75 29.11 -2.60
N PHE A 332 27.77 27.92 -2.04
CA PHE A 332 28.84 27.39 -1.20
C PHE A 332 28.84 25.86 -1.20
N LEU A 333 29.96 25.27 -0.77
CA LEU A 333 30.09 23.83 -0.60
C LEU A 333 29.66 23.43 0.82
N VAL A 334 28.85 22.39 0.90
CA VAL A 334 28.34 21.80 2.13
C VAL A 334 28.95 20.41 2.29
N ARG A 335 29.77 20.22 3.33
CA ARG A 335 30.26 18.90 3.70
C ARG A 335 29.24 18.26 4.63
N VAL A 336 28.70 17.12 4.20
CA VAL A 336 27.67 16.37 4.92
C VAL A 336 28.31 15.60 6.08
N PRO A 337 27.81 15.73 7.31
CA PRO A 337 28.34 14.96 8.43
C PRO A 337 28.01 13.47 8.27
N ALA A 338 28.94 12.60 8.61
CA ALA A 338 28.85 11.17 8.38
C ALA A 338 27.62 10.47 9.00
N TRP A 339 26.95 11.08 9.99
CA TRP A 339 25.70 10.54 10.56
C TRP A 339 24.44 10.90 9.76
N ARG A 340 24.51 11.78 8.76
CA ARG A 340 23.41 12.10 7.83
C ARG A 340 23.54 11.24 6.58
N THR A 341 23.11 10.00 6.70
CA THR A 341 23.16 9.00 5.63
C THR A 341 22.07 9.18 4.57
N ASP A 342 21.19 10.15 4.77
CA ASP A 342 20.04 10.51 3.93
C ASP A 342 20.33 11.68 2.98
N ILE A 343 21.46 12.36 3.10
CA ILE A 343 21.80 13.53 2.29
C ILE A 343 22.84 13.16 1.24
N GLU A 344 22.40 13.07 -0.02
CA GLU A 344 23.24 12.68 -1.17
C GLU A 344 23.21 13.70 -2.30
N THR A 345 22.17 14.56 -2.37
CA THR A 345 21.90 15.45 -3.48
C THR A 345 21.68 16.90 -3.03
N PHE A 346 21.64 17.82 -4.00
CA PHE A 346 21.25 19.21 -3.75
C PHE A 346 19.80 19.31 -3.25
N GLU A 347 18.92 18.46 -3.76
CA GLU A 347 17.51 18.41 -3.40
C GLU A 347 17.31 18.06 -1.92
N ASP A 348 18.16 17.17 -1.37
CA ASP A 348 18.13 16.84 0.07
C ASP A 348 18.56 18.04 0.92
N LEU A 349 19.57 18.81 0.46
CA LEU A 349 19.93 20.07 1.13
C LEU A 349 18.82 21.12 1.03
N ALA A 350 18.14 21.18 -0.11
CA ALA A 350 17.01 22.08 -0.29
C ALA A 350 15.83 21.72 0.63
N GLU A 351 15.57 20.42 0.84
CA GLU A 351 14.58 19.94 1.82
C GLU A 351 14.95 20.41 3.23
N GLU A 352 16.19 20.17 3.65
CA GLU A 352 16.67 20.61 4.97
C GLU A 352 16.49 22.11 5.17
N ALA A 353 16.88 22.91 4.19
CA ALA A 353 16.70 24.37 4.25
C ALA A 353 15.22 24.77 4.30
N SER A 354 14.37 24.12 3.51
CA SER A 354 12.94 24.45 3.40
C SER A 354 12.15 24.17 4.66
N ARG A 355 12.41 23.02 5.34
CA ARG A 355 11.68 22.66 6.54
C ARG A 355 11.98 23.61 7.72
N PHE A 356 13.21 24.15 7.82
CA PHE A 356 13.54 25.16 8.82
C PHE A 356 13.11 26.57 8.43
N LEU A 357 13.06 26.89 7.13
CA LEU A 357 12.41 28.11 6.64
C LEU A 357 10.91 28.11 7.00
N GLY A 358 10.30 26.94 7.05
CA GLY A 358 8.90 26.70 7.37
C GLY A 358 8.00 26.76 6.14
N TYR A 359 7.29 25.69 5.87
CA TYR A 359 6.41 25.56 4.70
C TYR A 359 5.29 26.62 4.67
N ASN A 360 4.87 27.14 5.82
CA ASN A 360 3.89 28.23 5.91
C ASN A 360 4.38 29.56 5.32
N THR A 361 5.68 29.73 5.08
CA THR A 361 6.24 30.93 4.43
C THR A 361 6.18 30.86 2.91
N LEU A 362 5.94 29.67 2.35
CA LEU A 362 5.85 29.46 0.91
C LEU A 362 4.54 30.04 0.36
N LYS A 363 4.64 30.93 -0.63
CA LYS A 363 3.47 31.52 -1.28
C LYS A 363 2.98 30.59 -2.37
N ALA A 364 1.70 30.23 -2.32
CA ALA A 364 1.06 29.52 -3.41
C ALA A 364 1.01 30.39 -4.67
N SER A 365 1.45 29.85 -5.80
CA SER A 365 1.35 30.48 -7.12
C SER A 365 0.72 29.52 -8.11
N PRO A 366 -0.13 30.00 -9.04
CA PRO A 366 -0.65 29.16 -10.11
C PRO A 366 0.51 28.62 -10.97
N PRO A 367 0.47 27.33 -11.37
CA PRO A 367 1.47 26.80 -12.26
C PRO A 367 1.35 27.44 -13.66
N TYR A 368 2.50 27.74 -14.28
CA TYR A 368 2.53 28.10 -15.70
C TYR A 368 2.51 26.81 -16.51
N VAL A 369 1.36 26.53 -17.14
CA VAL A 369 1.20 25.35 -17.99
C VAL A 369 0.78 25.78 -19.40
N SER A 370 1.29 25.09 -20.40
CA SER A 370 0.77 25.22 -21.77
C SER A 370 -0.65 24.69 -21.82
N ILE A 371 -1.60 25.52 -22.27
CA ILE A 371 -2.99 25.11 -22.47
C ILE A 371 -3.03 24.24 -23.72
N GLN A 372 -2.92 22.94 -23.54
CA GLN A 372 -3.18 21.95 -24.58
C GLN A 372 -4.37 21.09 -24.12
N PRO A 373 -5.25 20.70 -25.05
CA PRO A 373 -6.33 19.77 -24.71
C PRO A 373 -5.70 18.50 -24.10
N ALA A 374 -6.16 18.11 -22.93
CA ALA A 374 -5.78 16.82 -22.38
C ALA A 374 -6.37 15.71 -23.27
N HIS A 375 -5.55 14.73 -23.62
CA HIS A 375 -6.05 13.51 -24.26
C HIS A 375 -6.60 12.63 -23.13
N GLU A 376 -7.91 12.54 -23.04
CA GLU A 376 -8.54 11.62 -22.10
C GLU A 376 -8.47 10.19 -22.68
N GLU A 377 -8.21 9.22 -21.81
CA GLU A 377 -8.20 7.81 -22.22
C GLU A 377 -9.63 7.35 -22.53
N ASP A 378 -9.85 6.67 -23.67
CA ASP A 378 -11.15 6.19 -24.12
C ASP A 378 -11.87 5.36 -23.05
N MET A 379 -11.12 4.57 -22.28
CA MET A 379 -11.66 3.78 -21.17
C MET A 379 -12.25 4.64 -20.05
N VAL A 380 -11.66 5.80 -19.75
CA VAL A 380 -12.17 6.74 -18.73
C VAL A 380 -13.47 7.34 -19.22
N ILE A 381 -13.48 7.84 -20.46
CA ILE A 381 -14.66 8.41 -21.10
C ILE A 381 -15.81 7.38 -21.13
N LEU A 382 -15.50 6.13 -21.52
CA LEU A 382 -16.49 5.06 -21.57
C LEU A 382 -17.09 4.76 -20.20
N LYS A 383 -16.26 4.61 -19.17
CA LYS A 383 -16.74 4.37 -17.80
C LYS A 383 -17.66 5.48 -17.31
N ASP A 384 -17.32 6.74 -17.57
CA ASP A 384 -18.16 7.87 -17.19
C ASP A 384 -19.49 7.90 -17.97
N LYS A 385 -19.48 7.57 -19.26
CA LYS A 385 -20.71 7.42 -20.04
C LYS A 385 -21.59 6.30 -19.48
N ILE A 386 -21.03 5.13 -19.19
CA ILE A 386 -21.74 3.99 -18.56
C ILE A 386 -22.40 4.42 -17.26
N LYS A 387 -21.64 5.07 -16.35
CA LYS A 387 -22.19 5.56 -15.07
C LYS A 387 -23.36 6.50 -15.28
N ASN A 388 -23.22 7.48 -16.16
CA ASN A 388 -24.27 8.44 -16.43
C ASN A 388 -25.56 7.79 -16.94
N VAL A 389 -25.44 6.80 -17.85
CA VAL A 389 -26.61 6.05 -18.33
C VAL A 389 -27.29 5.28 -17.20
N LEU A 390 -26.52 4.56 -16.38
CA LEU A 390 -27.07 3.74 -15.29
C LEU A 390 -27.70 4.58 -14.18
N ILE A 391 -27.10 5.72 -13.83
CA ILE A 391 -27.67 6.67 -12.86
C ILE A 391 -28.98 7.25 -13.39
N ASN A 392 -29.05 7.61 -14.67
CA ASN A 392 -30.30 8.09 -15.30
C ASN A 392 -31.40 7.01 -15.32
N LEU A 393 -31.00 5.74 -15.37
CA LEU A 393 -31.89 4.58 -15.23
C LEU A 393 -32.17 4.22 -13.76
N GLN A 394 -31.82 5.09 -12.81
CA GLN A 394 -32.09 4.96 -11.38
C GLN A 394 -31.37 3.78 -10.70
N LEU A 395 -30.12 3.51 -11.08
CA LEU A 395 -29.27 2.58 -10.37
C LEU A 395 -28.26 3.34 -9.50
N ASP A 396 -27.97 2.81 -8.34
CA ASP A 396 -26.97 3.36 -7.41
C ASP A 396 -25.62 2.69 -7.64
N GLU A 397 -24.53 3.48 -7.73
CA GLU A 397 -23.18 2.94 -7.79
C GLU A 397 -22.74 2.43 -6.41
N VAL A 398 -22.19 1.23 -6.35
CA VAL A 398 -21.61 0.65 -5.15
C VAL A 398 -20.13 0.32 -5.37
N TYR A 399 -19.38 0.23 -4.28
CA TYR A 399 -17.95 -0.04 -4.32
C TYR A 399 -17.59 -1.13 -3.32
N ASN A 400 -17.08 -2.26 -3.82
CA ASN A 400 -16.71 -3.40 -3.02
C ASN A 400 -15.19 -3.65 -3.07
N TYR A 401 -14.67 -4.38 -2.07
CA TYR A 401 -13.28 -4.81 -2.06
C TYR A 401 -12.96 -5.75 -3.23
N SER A 402 -11.70 -5.71 -3.69
CA SER A 402 -11.21 -6.64 -4.71
C SER A 402 -10.93 -8.04 -4.17
N PHE A 403 -11.09 -8.24 -2.87
CA PHE A 403 -10.87 -9.51 -2.20
C PHE A 403 -12.19 -10.14 -1.78
N PHE A 404 -12.25 -11.46 -1.81
CA PHE A 404 -13.39 -12.21 -1.30
C PHE A 404 -12.98 -13.54 -0.67
N SER A 405 -13.93 -14.15 0.04
CA SER A 405 -13.78 -15.42 0.72
C SER A 405 -13.99 -16.60 -0.21
N LYS A 406 -13.78 -17.80 0.30
CA LYS A 406 -14.11 -19.04 -0.38
C LYS A 406 -15.60 -19.15 -0.73
N GLU A 407 -16.48 -18.65 0.14
CA GLU A 407 -17.93 -18.66 -0.07
C GLU A 407 -18.36 -17.79 -1.26
N GLU A 408 -17.79 -16.60 -1.40
CA GLU A 408 -18.03 -15.73 -2.56
C GLU A 408 -17.48 -16.38 -3.86
N ALA A 409 -16.33 -17.08 -3.77
CA ALA A 409 -15.79 -17.84 -4.90
C ALA A 409 -16.74 -18.97 -5.35
N GLU A 410 -17.32 -19.71 -4.42
CA GLU A 410 -18.33 -20.74 -4.71
C GLU A 410 -19.60 -20.15 -5.29
N THR A 411 -20.03 -18.97 -4.83
CA THR A 411 -21.18 -18.23 -5.36
C THR A 411 -20.96 -17.82 -6.81
N SER A 412 -19.77 -17.37 -7.18
CA SER A 412 -19.37 -17.05 -8.55
C SER A 412 -19.54 -18.27 -9.48
N ARG A 413 -19.10 -19.47 -9.05
CA ARG A 413 -19.30 -20.72 -9.79
C ARG A 413 -20.77 -21.08 -9.96
N ARG A 414 -21.56 -20.95 -8.90
CA ARG A 414 -22.99 -21.31 -8.90
C ARG A 414 -23.81 -20.42 -9.80
N ILE A 415 -23.52 -19.13 -9.89
CA ILE A 415 -24.32 -18.17 -10.68
C ILE A 415 -24.00 -18.28 -12.17
N PHE A 416 -22.74 -18.15 -12.56
CA PHE A 416 -22.33 -18.10 -13.97
C PHE A 416 -21.52 -19.31 -14.46
N GLY A 417 -21.32 -20.32 -13.60
CA GLY A 417 -20.56 -21.51 -13.99
C GLY A 417 -19.08 -21.24 -14.20
N ILE A 418 -18.52 -20.22 -13.55
CA ILE A 418 -17.09 -19.87 -13.65
C ILE A 418 -16.28 -21.04 -13.08
N GLN A 419 -15.55 -21.75 -13.93
CA GLN A 419 -14.79 -22.94 -13.52
C GLN A 419 -13.38 -22.66 -13.01
N ASN A 420 -12.82 -21.50 -13.36
CA ASN A 420 -11.47 -21.14 -12.95
C ASN A 420 -11.44 -20.78 -11.46
N ASP A 421 -10.51 -21.39 -10.74
CA ASP A 421 -10.23 -21.03 -9.35
C ASP A 421 -9.77 -19.58 -9.27
N PRO A 422 -10.26 -18.81 -8.30
CA PRO A 422 -9.77 -17.47 -8.08
C PRO A 422 -8.33 -17.50 -7.60
N ALA A 423 -7.57 -16.45 -7.90
CA ALA A 423 -6.20 -16.33 -7.44
C ALA A 423 -6.14 -16.15 -5.92
N ALA A 424 -5.45 -17.06 -5.23
CA ALA A 424 -5.25 -16.99 -3.79
C ALA A 424 -4.15 -15.98 -3.43
N LEU A 425 -4.35 -15.25 -2.34
CA LEU A 425 -3.32 -14.39 -1.75
C LEU A 425 -2.32 -15.24 -0.96
N GLN A 426 -1.05 -14.90 -1.08
CA GLN A 426 0.02 -15.59 -0.35
C GLN A 426 -0.04 -15.31 1.17
N ASN A 427 -0.41 -14.09 1.54
CA ASN A 427 -0.56 -13.65 2.93
C ASN A 427 -1.86 -12.85 3.07
N PRO A 428 -3.03 -13.51 3.19
CA PRO A 428 -4.30 -12.80 3.36
C PRO A 428 -4.35 -12.08 4.71
N ILE A 429 -5.02 -10.93 4.73
CA ILE A 429 -5.21 -10.13 5.96
C ILE A 429 -6.13 -10.86 6.93
N SER A 430 -7.13 -11.60 6.41
CA SER A 430 -8.12 -12.37 7.17
C SER A 430 -8.70 -13.49 6.30
N ASP A 431 -9.31 -14.49 6.93
CA ASP A 431 -9.88 -15.67 6.28
C ASP A 431 -11.05 -15.35 5.33
N ASP A 432 -11.70 -14.20 5.48
CA ASP A 432 -12.74 -13.70 4.59
C ASP A 432 -12.21 -12.90 3.39
N LYS A 433 -10.88 -12.80 3.21
CA LYS A 433 -10.18 -12.06 2.15
C LYS A 433 -9.02 -12.84 1.55
N GLU A 434 -9.22 -14.13 1.32
CA GLU A 434 -8.18 -15.05 0.86
C GLU A 434 -7.91 -14.97 -0.64
N TYR A 435 -8.88 -14.50 -1.45
CA TYR A 435 -8.82 -14.58 -2.91
C TYR A 435 -9.05 -13.22 -3.57
N LEU A 436 -8.47 -13.03 -4.75
CA LEU A 436 -8.85 -11.96 -5.66
C LEU A 436 -10.15 -12.31 -6.37
N ARG A 437 -11.09 -11.36 -6.45
CA ARG A 437 -12.40 -11.55 -7.07
C ARG A 437 -12.28 -11.86 -8.57
N ASN A 438 -12.94 -12.93 -9.02
CA ASN A 438 -13.04 -13.31 -10.43
C ASN A 438 -14.39 -12.93 -11.07
N SER A 439 -15.27 -12.27 -10.30
CA SER A 439 -16.57 -11.71 -10.68
C SER A 439 -17.00 -10.64 -9.67
N LEU A 440 -17.77 -9.63 -10.09
CA LEU A 440 -18.38 -8.64 -9.19
C LEU A 440 -19.67 -9.16 -8.54
N ILE A 441 -20.31 -10.15 -9.13
CA ILE A 441 -21.66 -10.59 -8.76
C ILE A 441 -21.79 -11.14 -7.34
N PRO A 442 -20.86 -11.92 -6.80
CA PRO A 442 -20.99 -12.40 -5.42
C PRO A 442 -21.10 -11.27 -4.40
N LEU A 443 -20.32 -10.19 -4.57
CA LEU A 443 -20.35 -9.05 -3.67
C LEU A 443 -21.58 -8.17 -3.88
N LEU A 444 -22.08 -8.02 -5.11
CA LEU A 444 -23.34 -7.35 -5.39
C LEU A 444 -24.52 -8.11 -4.77
N VAL A 445 -24.54 -9.44 -4.86
CA VAL A 445 -25.56 -10.27 -4.18
C VAL A 445 -25.48 -10.10 -2.65
N LYS A 446 -24.28 -10.02 -2.09
CA LYS A 446 -24.08 -9.74 -0.65
C LYS A 446 -24.61 -8.36 -0.27
N ASN A 447 -24.40 -7.34 -1.11
CA ASN A 447 -24.99 -6.01 -0.91
C ASN A 447 -26.53 -6.07 -0.94
N VAL A 448 -27.12 -6.82 -1.88
CA VAL A 448 -28.58 -7.04 -1.93
C VAL A 448 -29.07 -7.68 -0.63
N VAL A 449 -28.44 -8.78 -0.18
CA VAL A 449 -28.84 -9.48 1.07
C VAL A 449 -28.73 -8.55 2.27
N SER A 450 -27.67 -7.76 2.38
CA SER A 450 -27.47 -6.83 3.50
C SER A 450 -28.50 -5.70 3.55
N ASN A 451 -28.95 -5.24 2.37
CA ASN A 451 -29.87 -4.11 2.22
C ASN A 451 -31.36 -4.51 2.12
N SER A 452 -31.66 -5.79 1.88
CA SER A 452 -33.03 -6.31 1.73
C SER A 452 -33.95 -6.09 2.93
N ARG A 453 -33.40 -5.81 4.10
CA ARG A 453 -34.14 -5.43 5.32
C ARG A 453 -34.58 -3.97 5.37
N PHE A 454 -34.00 -3.13 4.52
CA PHE A 454 -34.25 -1.67 4.53
C PHE A 454 -35.04 -1.21 3.30
N PHE A 455 -34.94 -1.92 2.18
CA PHE A 455 -35.50 -1.52 0.91
C PHE A 455 -36.34 -2.65 0.29
N ASP A 456 -37.47 -2.33 -0.33
CA ASP A 456 -38.32 -3.28 -1.04
C ASP A 456 -37.81 -3.58 -2.46
N MET A 457 -37.09 -2.62 -3.07
CA MET A 457 -36.42 -2.74 -4.34
C MET A 457 -34.98 -2.21 -4.21
N ILE A 458 -34.05 -2.93 -4.79
CA ILE A 458 -32.62 -2.60 -4.79
C ILE A 458 -32.14 -2.61 -6.23
N ARG A 459 -31.51 -1.52 -6.68
CA ARG A 459 -30.99 -1.32 -8.03
C ARG A 459 -29.58 -0.80 -7.90
N ILE A 460 -28.58 -1.65 -8.09
CA ILE A 460 -27.17 -1.30 -7.86
C ILE A 460 -26.30 -1.75 -9.03
N PHE A 461 -25.20 -1.04 -9.23
CA PHE A 461 -24.14 -1.44 -10.14
C PHE A 461 -22.75 -1.14 -9.57
N GLU A 462 -21.75 -1.83 -10.10
CA GLU A 462 -20.33 -1.59 -9.80
C GLU A 462 -19.54 -1.69 -11.10
N ILE A 463 -18.64 -0.72 -11.32
CA ILE A 463 -17.59 -0.82 -12.33
C ILE A 463 -16.29 -1.15 -11.60
N GLY A 464 -15.69 -2.30 -11.90
CA GLY A 464 -14.51 -2.76 -11.19
C GLY A 464 -13.67 -3.74 -11.99
N LYS A 465 -12.48 -4.01 -11.48
CA LYS A 465 -11.61 -5.06 -12.05
C LYS A 465 -11.91 -6.40 -11.44
N ILE A 466 -11.86 -7.43 -12.30
CA ILE A 466 -11.85 -8.84 -11.90
C ILE A 466 -10.53 -9.48 -12.32
N PHE A 467 -10.17 -10.56 -11.64
CA PHE A 467 -8.87 -11.20 -11.77
C PHE A 467 -9.05 -12.67 -12.16
N ARG A 468 -8.51 -13.07 -13.31
CA ARG A 468 -8.63 -14.44 -13.83
C ARG A 468 -7.26 -15.03 -14.11
N SER A 469 -7.02 -16.24 -13.62
CA SER A 469 -5.80 -16.98 -13.97
C SER A 469 -5.97 -17.61 -15.36
N ILE A 470 -5.14 -17.19 -16.31
CA ILE A 470 -5.14 -17.72 -17.68
C ILE A 470 -3.73 -18.25 -17.97
N ARG A 471 -3.60 -19.56 -18.15
CA ARG A 471 -2.32 -20.24 -18.44
C ARG A 471 -1.20 -19.87 -17.46
N GLY A 472 -1.53 -19.71 -16.16
CA GLY A 472 -0.57 -19.39 -15.12
C GLY A 472 -0.23 -17.91 -14.98
N SER A 473 -0.78 -17.02 -15.82
CA SER A 473 -0.68 -15.57 -15.67
C SER A 473 -1.98 -14.98 -15.15
N LEU A 474 -1.91 -13.97 -14.30
CA LEU A 474 -3.06 -13.24 -13.82
C LEU A 474 -3.45 -12.17 -14.83
N LYS A 475 -4.68 -12.23 -15.35
CA LYS A 475 -5.26 -11.20 -16.21
C LYS A 475 -6.26 -10.37 -15.43
N GLU A 476 -6.14 -9.06 -15.48
CA GLU A 476 -7.12 -8.09 -15.00
C GLU A 476 -8.04 -7.70 -16.16
N THR A 477 -9.34 -7.60 -15.88
CA THR A 477 -10.37 -7.19 -16.84
C THR A 477 -11.29 -6.20 -16.17
N SER A 478 -11.59 -5.07 -16.83
CA SER A 478 -12.59 -4.12 -16.36
C SER A 478 -13.98 -4.63 -16.73
N VAL A 479 -14.86 -4.78 -15.74
CA VAL A 479 -16.22 -5.26 -15.94
C VAL A 479 -17.24 -4.36 -15.26
N LEU A 480 -18.45 -4.39 -15.78
CA LEU A 480 -19.64 -3.82 -15.17
C LEU A 480 -20.46 -4.94 -14.56
N GLY A 481 -20.74 -4.87 -13.28
CA GLY A 481 -21.72 -5.72 -12.59
C GLY A 481 -22.99 -4.95 -12.30
N ILE A 482 -24.15 -5.56 -12.54
CA ILE A 482 -25.46 -4.98 -12.22
C ILE A 482 -26.25 -5.99 -11.39
N ALA A 483 -26.98 -5.51 -10.38
CA ALA A 483 -27.93 -6.31 -9.63
C ALA A 483 -29.23 -5.52 -9.39
N LEU A 484 -30.34 -6.11 -9.82
CA LEU A 484 -31.70 -5.65 -9.51
C LEU A 484 -32.34 -6.67 -8.58
N ALA A 485 -32.92 -6.23 -7.48
CA ALA A 485 -33.55 -7.14 -6.55
C ALA A 485 -34.88 -6.61 -6.02
N ALA A 486 -35.86 -7.49 -5.95
CA ALA A 486 -37.16 -7.19 -5.35
C ALA A 486 -37.81 -8.45 -4.77
N LYS A 487 -38.76 -8.27 -3.88
CA LYS A 487 -39.49 -9.35 -3.24
C LYS A 487 -40.66 -9.78 -4.12
N ARG A 488 -40.73 -11.08 -4.43
CA ARG A 488 -41.83 -11.71 -5.22
C ARG A 488 -42.00 -11.15 -6.65
N GLU A 489 -40.93 -10.68 -7.26
CA GLU A 489 -40.95 -10.11 -8.60
C GLU A 489 -40.02 -10.89 -9.57
N PRO A 490 -40.53 -11.98 -10.22
CA PRO A 490 -39.73 -12.79 -11.14
C PRO A 490 -39.42 -12.08 -12.47
N ARG A 491 -40.12 -10.98 -12.80
CA ARG A 491 -39.95 -10.25 -14.07
C ARG A 491 -38.75 -9.31 -14.09
N LEU A 492 -37.98 -9.19 -12.98
CA LEU A 492 -36.76 -8.37 -12.91
C LEU A 492 -35.77 -8.69 -14.04
N ILE A 493 -35.74 -9.88 -14.54
CA ILE A 493 -34.89 -10.26 -15.68
C ILE A 493 -35.23 -9.46 -16.94
N LEU A 494 -36.52 -9.16 -17.18
CA LEU A 494 -36.95 -8.36 -18.33
C LEU A 494 -36.55 -6.88 -18.15
N GLU A 495 -36.66 -6.38 -16.93
CA GLU A 495 -36.21 -5.04 -16.58
C GLU A 495 -34.70 -4.90 -16.77
N LEU A 496 -33.91 -5.87 -16.28
CA LEU A 496 -32.46 -5.89 -16.47
C LEU A 496 -32.09 -5.97 -17.98
N LYS A 497 -32.81 -6.73 -18.77
CA LYS A 497 -32.64 -6.75 -20.24
C LYS A 497 -32.83 -5.34 -20.83
N GLY A 498 -33.91 -4.65 -20.48
CA GLY A 498 -34.16 -3.29 -20.96
C GLY A 498 -33.07 -2.29 -20.58
N ILE A 499 -32.52 -2.39 -19.35
CA ILE A 499 -31.39 -1.59 -18.90
C ILE A 499 -30.14 -1.87 -19.75
N ILE A 500 -29.86 -3.14 -20.03
CA ILE A 500 -28.71 -3.53 -20.86
C ILE A 500 -28.91 -3.10 -22.32
N ASP A 501 -30.11 -3.24 -22.87
CA ASP A 501 -30.43 -2.77 -24.21
C ASP A 501 -30.19 -1.27 -24.35
N GLU A 502 -30.72 -0.48 -23.44
CA GLU A 502 -30.51 1.00 -23.41
C GLU A 502 -29.03 1.34 -23.26
N LEU A 503 -28.32 0.64 -22.35
CA LEU A 503 -26.90 0.87 -22.15
C LEU A 503 -26.09 0.61 -23.43
N LEU A 504 -26.26 -0.53 -24.06
CA LEU A 504 -25.49 -0.91 -25.27
C LEU A 504 -25.82 -0.02 -26.47
N GLN A 505 -27.11 0.36 -26.64
CA GLN A 505 -27.53 1.33 -27.65
C GLN A 505 -26.93 2.71 -27.40
N SER A 506 -26.97 3.20 -26.15
CA SER A 506 -26.39 4.49 -25.76
C SER A 506 -24.87 4.53 -25.97
N MET A 507 -24.18 3.40 -25.77
CA MET A 507 -22.74 3.28 -26.03
C MET A 507 -22.39 3.11 -27.52
N GLY A 508 -23.36 2.87 -28.39
CA GLY A 508 -23.10 2.66 -29.82
C GLY A 508 -22.56 1.27 -30.16
N VAL A 509 -22.94 0.25 -29.41
CA VAL A 509 -22.58 -1.15 -29.73
C VAL A 509 -23.57 -1.69 -30.77
N PRO A 510 -23.15 -1.99 -32.03
CA PRO A 510 -24.06 -2.41 -33.06
C PRO A 510 -24.41 -3.91 -32.96
N GLY A 511 -25.60 -4.29 -33.40
CA GLY A 511 -25.97 -5.66 -33.69
C GLY A 511 -25.83 -6.65 -32.53
N PHE A 512 -26.03 -6.17 -31.31
CA PHE A 512 -26.02 -7.06 -30.15
C PHE A 512 -27.30 -7.87 -30.04
N SER A 513 -27.21 -9.06 -29.47
CA SER A 513 -28.34 -9.97 -29.22
C SER A 513 -28.18 -10.65 -27.86
N MET A 514 -29.29 -11.14 -27.32
CA MET A 514 -29.30 -11.95 -26.10
C MET A 514 -29.81 -13.34 -26.39
N SER A 515 -28.95 -14.34 -26.22
CA SER A 515 -29.27 -15.76 -26.47
C SER A 515 -29.30 -16.54 -25.15
N GLU A 516 -30.29 -17.46 -25.04
CA GLU A 516 -30.38 -18.32 -23.85
C GLU A 516 -29.46 -19.54 -23.97
N HIS A 517 -28.64 -19.75 -22.93
CA HIS A 517 -27.82 -20.94 -22.81
C HIS A 517 -27.87 -21.48 -21.37
N ARG A 518 -28.58 -22.61 -21.15
CA ARG A 518 -28.67 -23.26 -19.83
C ARG A 518 -29.08 -22.31 -18.69
N GLU A 519 -30.20 -21.63 -18.80
CA GLU A 519 -30.74 -20.65 -17.83
C GLU A 519 -29.89 -19.38 -17.64
N ILE A 520 -28.88 -19.17 -18.46
CA ILE A 520 -28.10 -17.96 -18.51
C ILE A 520 -28.37 -17.29 -19.86
N LEU A 521 -28.68 -16.01 -19.84
CA LEU A 521 -28.74 -15.21 -21.06
C LEU A 521 -27.35 -14.67 -21.36
N ARG A 522 -26.81 -14.94 -22.53
CA ARG A 522 -25.56 -14.38 -23.02
C ARG A 522 -25.82 -13.13 -23.83
N ILE A 523 -24.98 -12.13 -23.62
CA ILE A 523 -24.96 -10.89 -24.38
C ILE A 523 -23.87 -11.05 -25.44
N GLU A 524 -24.25 -11.05 -26.70
CA GLU A 524 -23.36 -11.29 -27.85
C GLU A 524 -23.42 -10.10 -28.80
N ALA A 525 -22.27 -9.66 -29.33
CA ALA A 525 -22.19 -8.65 -30.37
C ALA A 525 -21.18 -9.12 -31.42
N GLY A 526 -21.67 -9.39 -32.65
CA GLY A 526 -20.88 -10.00 -33.70
C GLY A 526 -20.41 -11.41 -33.30
N LYS A 527 -19.08 -11.58 -33.14
CA LYS A 527 -18.46 -12.85 -32.68
C LYS A 527 -18.04 -12.82 -31.20
N ALA A 528 -18.24 -11.72 -30.52
CA ALA A 528 -17.81 -11.53 -29.15
C ALA A 528 -18.95 -11.80 -28.17
N THR A 529 -18.64 -12.50 -27.09
CA THR A 529 -19.53 -12.58 -25.91
C THR A 529 -19.13 -11.42 -24.98
N LEU A 530 -20.00 -10.42 -24.86
CA LEU A 530 -19.80 -9.25 -24.00
C LEU A 530 -20.08 -9.55 -22.54
N GLY A 531 -20.99 -10.45 -22.25
CA GLY A 531 -21.37 -10.70 -20.88
C GLY A 531 -22.46 -11.73 -20.73
N SER A 532 -23.01 -11.80 -19.53
CA SER A 532 -24.08 -12.72 -19.18
C SER A 532 -25.01 -12.12 -18.14
N LEU A 533 -26.29 -12.51 -18.19
CA LEU A 533 -27.25 -12.15 -17.14
C LEU A 533 -28.05 -13.38 -16.71
N LYS A 534 -28.51 -13.37 -15.46
CA LYS A 534 -29.27 -14.49 -14.85
C LYS A 534 -30.21 -13.97 -13.77
N LEU A 535 -31.37 -14.67 -13.64
CA LEU A 535 -32.25 -14.50 -12.49
C LEU A 535 -31.83 -15.49 -11.39
N VAL A 536 -31.59 -15.00 -10.20
CA VAL A 536 -31.22 -15.78 -9.02
C VAL A 536 -32.30 -15.60 -7.95
N GLN A 537 -32.85 -16.70 -7.48
CA GLN A 537 -33.78 -16.69 -6.35
C GLN A 537 -32.96 -16.75 -5.05
N LEU A 538 -33.15 -15.76 -4.18
CA LEU A 538 -32.55 -15.71 -2.86
C LEU A 538 -33.54 -16.22 -1.81
N GLU A 539 -33.07 -16.33 -0.57
CA GLU A 539 -33.92 -16.71 0.57
C GLU A 539 -35.05 -15.70 0.80
N LYS A 540 -36.08 -16.13 1.52
CA LYS A 540 -37.25 -15.32 1.93
C LYS A 540 -38.06 -14.73 0.77
N GLY A 541 -38.00 -15.35 -0.41
CA GLY A 541 -38.82 -14.97 -1.59
C GLY A 541 -38.30 -13.73 -2.32
N TRP A 542 -37.03 -13.38 -2.17
CA TRP A 542 -36.36 -12.37 -2.97
C TRP A 542 -35.89 -12.96 -4.31
N PHE A 543 -36.06 -12.18 -5.36
CA PHE A 543 -35.47 -12.43 -6.67
C PHE A 543 -34.41 -11.38 -6.96
N THR A 544 -33.31 -11.79 -7.56
CA THR A 544 -32.24 -10.89 -7.97
C THR A 544 -31.85 -11.18 -9.40
N ALA A 545 -32.06 -10.25 -10.31
CA ALA A 545 -31.53 -10.31 -11.66
C ALA A 545 -30.13 -9.70 -11.65
N VAL A 546 -29.12 -10.45 -12.10
CA VAL A 546 -27.71 -10.03 -12.11
C VAL A 546 -27.15 -10.08 -13.52
N ALA A 547 -26.27 -9.14 -13.85
CA ALA A 547 -25.50 -9.13 -15.11
C ALA A 547 -24.05 -8.77 -14.86
N GLU A 548 -23.14 -9.36 -15.64
CA GLU A 548 -21.74 -8.97 -15.70
C GLU A 548 -21.34 -8.77 -17.17
N ILE A 549 -20.77 -7.59 -17.49
CA ILE A 549 -20.44 -7.17 -18.85
C ILE A 549 -18.95 -6.79 -18.89
N ASP A 550 -18.23 -7.29 -19.87
CA ASP A 550 -16.82 -6.99 -20.13
C ASP A 550 -16.69 -5.62 -20.81
N ILE A 551 -16.20 -4.61 -20.07
CA ILE A 551 -16.04 -3.24 -20.58
C ILE A 551 -14.85 -3.16 -21.54
N ASP A 552 -13.78 -3.94 -21.30
CA ASP A 552 -12.62 -3.97 -22.17
C ASP A 552 -13.02 -4.51 -23.56
N ALA A 553 -13.84 -5.57 -23.59
CA ALA A 553 -14.38 -6.10 -24.85
C ALA A 553 -15.37 -5.13 -25.52
N MET A 554 -16.20 -4.45 -24.74
CA MET A 554 -17.18 -3.49 -25.25
C MET A 554 -16.50 -2.29 -25.91
N LEU A 555 -15.41 -1.78 -25.35
CA LEU A 555 -14.66 -0.64 -25.91
C LEU A 555 -14.25 -0.88 -27.38
N HIS A 556 -13.89 -2.11 -27.71
CA HIS A 556 -13.48 -2.47 -29.09
C HIS A 556 -14.64 -2.62 -30.10
N LEU A 557 -15.87 -2.57 -29.64
CA LEU A 557 -17.07 -2.75 -30.47
C LEU A 557 -17.86 -1.45 -30.66
N ILE A 558 -17.48 -0.39 -29.98
CA ILE A 558 -18.16 0.89 -30.07
C ILE A 558 -17.91 1.50 -31.45
N GLU A 559 -18.99 1.88 -32.15
CA GLU A 559 -18.93 2.67 -33.36
C GLU A 559 -19.22 4.14 -33.01
N GLU A 560 -18.24 5.02 -33.25
CA GLU A 560 -18.34 6.45 -32.91
C GLU A 560 -19.26 7.20 -33.87
N GLU A 561 -19.36 6.79 -35.12
CA GLU A 561 -20.15 7.47 -36.13
C GLU A 561 -21.58 6.93 -36.16
N ARG A 562 -22.53 7.79 -35.86
CA ARG A 562 -23.97 7.53 -36.09
C ARG A 562 -24.37 8.22 -37.38
N GLU A 563 -24.78 7.42 -38.37
CA GLU A 563 -25.37 7.95 -39.60
C GLU A 563 -26.67 8.69 -39.27
N PHE A 564 -26.75 9.96 -39.69
CA PHE A 564 -28.00 10.71 -39.62
C PHE A 564 -28.98 10.12 -40.64
N ARG A 565 -30.09 9.57 -40.14
CA ARG A 565 -31.24 9.20 -40.97
C ARG A 565 -32.30 10.30 -40.90
N PRO A 566 -32.65 10.93 -42.03
CA PRO A 566 -33.72 11.94 -42.04
C PRO A 566 -35.06 11.30 -41.65
N LEU A 567 -35.89 12.08 -40.96
CA LEU A 567 -37.23 11.61 -40.62
C LEU A 567 -38.00 11.26 -41.89
N PRO A 568 -38.74 10.11 -41.89
CA PRO A 568 -39.51 9.70 -43.03
C PRO A 568 -40.55 10.75 -43.45
N LYS A 569 -40.62 11.00 -44.74
CA LYS A 569 -41.53 12.01 -45.31
C LYS A 569 -42.96 11.53 -45.49
N TYR A 570 -43.17 10.21 -45.52
CA TYR A 570 -44.45 9.57 -45.81
C TYR A 570 -45.01 8.93 -44.54
N PRO A 571 -46.39 8.92 -44.41
CA PRO A 571 -47.02 8.37 -43.22
C PRO A 571 -46.83 6.84 -43.13
N SER A 572 -46.70 6.35 -41.88
CA SER A 572 -46.68 4.93 -41.59
C SER A 572 -48.12 4.34 -41.54
N ILE A 573 -48.21 3.03 -41.77
CA ILE A 573 -49.44 2.26 -41.59
C ILE A 573 -49.18 1.16 -40.55
N MET A 574 -50.02 1.11 -39.52
CA MET A 574 -49.92 0.12 -38.45
C MET A 574 -50.91 -1.05 -38.66
N ARG A 575 -50.46 -2.28 -38.38
CA ARG A 575 -51.28 -3.49 -38.37
C ARG A 575 -50.95 -4.34 -37.17
N ASP A 576 -51.98 -4.78 -36.48
CA ASP A 576 -51.82 -5.73 -35.37
C ASP A 576 -52.11 -7.15 -35.87
N ILE A 577 -51.33 -8.12 -35.42
CA ILE A 577 -51.54 -9.54 -35.66
C ILE A 577 -51.55 -10.29 -34.33
N SER A 578 -52.65 -10.96 -34.03
CA SER A 578 -52.78 -11.77 -32.83
C SER A 578 -52.64 -13.26 -33.19
N LEU A 579 -51.82 -13.96 -32.45
CA LEU A 579 -51.39 -15.33 -32.71
C LEU A 579 -51.63 -16.19 -31.47
N LEU A 580 -52.07 -17.41 -31.67
CA LEU A 580 -52.15 -18.42 -30.64
C LEU A 580 -51.00 -19.41 -30.80
N LEU A 581 -50.15 -19.53 -29.76
CA LEU A 581 -48.86 -20.20 -29.81
C LEU A 581 -48.66 -21.14 -28.63
N GLY A 582 -47.78 -22.12 -28.78
CA GLY A 582 -47.27 -22.88 -27.63
C GLY A 582 -46.49 -22.00 -26.68
N ARG A 583 -46.60 -22.24 -25.36
CA ARG A 583 -45.94 -21.43 -24.32
C ARG A 583 -44.42 -21.42 -24.43
N ASP A 584 -43.82 -22.40 -25.09
CA ASP A 584 -42.36 -22.49 -25.26
C ASP A 584 -41.85 -21.75 -26.52
N THR A 585 -42.74 -21.04 -27.26
CA THR A 585 -42.34 -20.29 -28.45
C THR A 585 -41.59 -19.03 -28.07
N ARG A 586 -40.40 -18.85 -28.60
CA ARG A 586 -39.58 -17.69 -28.33
C ARG A 586 -40.04 -16.46 -29.10
N ILE A 587 -40.39 -15.39 -28.39
CA ILE A 587 -40.89 -14.14 -28.98
C ILE A 587 -39.85 -13.52 -29.92
N GLY A 588 -38.53 -13.54 -29.56
CA GLY A 588 -37.45 -13.01 -30.39
C GLY A 588 -37.38 -13.67 -31.78
N GLU A 589 -37.48 -15.01 -31.85
CA GLU A 589 -37.48 -15.73 -33.13
C GLU A 589 -38.70 -15.35 -34.02
N MET A 590 -39.78 -14.95 -33.38
CA MET A 590 -40.96 -14.48 -34.13
C MET A 590 -40.76 -13.06 -34.65
N LEU A 591 -40.19 -12.18 -33.86
CA LEU A 591 -39.85 -10.84 -34.30
C LEU A 591 -38.90 -10.89 -35.51
N ASP A 592 -37.86 -11.73 -35.44
CA ASP A 592 -36.94 -11.97 -36.55
C ASP A 592 -37.66 -12.51 -37.82
N ALA A 593 -38.58 -13.42 -37.62
CA ALA A 593 -39.35 -13.97 -38.73
C ALA A 593 -40.33 -12.95 -39.36
N ILE A 594 -40.92 -12.07 -38.56
CA ILE A 594 -41.77 -10.99 -39.05
C ILE A 594 -40.91 -9.98 -39.82
N GLN A 595 -39.79 -9.49 -39.25
CA GLN A 595 -38.88 -8.56 -39.90
C GLN A 595 -38.29 -9.16 -41.20
N GLY A 596 -37.87 -10.42 -41.13
CA GLY A 596 -37.30 -11.14 -42.29
C GLY A 596 -38.28 -11.37 -43.43
N ALA A 597 -39.61 -11.39 -43.19
CA ALA A 597 -40.61 -11.62 -44.20
C ALA A 597 -40.86 -10.42 -45.13
N SER A 598 -40.52 -9.17 -44.67
CA SER A 598 -40.72 -7.94 -45.47
C SER A 598 -39.70 -6.85 -45.05
N GLN A 599 -38.43 -7.08 -45.32
CA GLN A 599 -37.32 -6.22 -44.90
C GLN A 599 -37.39 -4.78 -45.42
N GLU A 600 -38.01 -4.53 -46.56
CA GLU A 600 -38.03 -3.20 -47.21
C GLU A 600 -39.12 -2.28 -46.69
N LEU A 601 -40.19 -2.80 -46.10
CA LEU A 601 -41.37 -2.02 -45.74
C LEU A 601 -41.69 -2.03 -44.24
N ILE A 602 -41.11 -2.94 -43.47
CA ILE A 602 -41.28 -2.99 -42.01
C ILE A 602 -40.28 -2.04 -41.36
N GLU A 603 -40.79 -0.97 -40.75
CA GLU A 603 -39.99 -0.03 -39.93
C GLU A 603 -39.78 -0.56 -38.51
N ASN A 604 -40.84 -1.07 -37.89
CA ASN A 604 -40.78 -1.59 -36.53
C ASN A 604 -41.79 -2.69 -36.26
N VAL A 605 -41.48 -3.55 -35.31
CA VAL A 605 -42.40 -4.60 -34.80
C VAL A 605 -42.37 -4.59 -33.28
N ASP A 606 -43.52 -4.31 -32.66
CA ASP A 606 -43.68 -4.24 -31.21
C ASP A 606 -44.54 -5.42 -30.71
N LEU A 607 -44.14 -6.02 -29.58
CA LEU A 607 -44.99 -6.88 -28.79
C LEU A 607 -45.97 -6.03 -28.00
N VAL A 608 -47.28 -6.09 -28.34
CA VAL A 608 -48.32 -5.26 -27.72
C VAL A 608 -48.98 -5.95 -26.53
N ASP A 609 -49.22 -7.26 -26.65
CA ASP A 609 -49.96 -8.01 -25.62
C ASP A 609 -49.54 -9.47 -25.58
N GLU A 610 -49.51 -10.03 -24.38
CA GLU A 610 -49.30 -11.44 -24.10
C GLU A 610 -50.34 -11.89 -23.05
N TYR A 611 -51.22 -12.82 -23.45
CA TYR A 611 -52.30 -13.28 -22.63
C TYR A 611 -52.39 -14.79 -22.63
N ALA A 612 -52.39 -15.41 -21.46
CA ALA A 612 -52.56 -16.83 -21.24
C ALA A 612 -53.91 -17.15 -20.56
N ASP A 613 -54.70 -18.04 -21.15
CA ASP A 613 -55.97 -18.47 -20.60
C ASP A 613 -56.11 -20.00 -20.71
N GLU A 614 -56.73 -20.63 -19.73
CA GLU A 614 -56.96 -22.07 -19.71
C GLU A 614 -57.78 -22.54 -20.92
N ARG A 615 -58.66 -21.69 -21.48
CA ARG A 615 -59.44 -21.93 -22.67
C ARG A 615 -58.59 -22.17 -23.93
N PHE A 616 -57.34 -21.78 -23.91
CA PHE A 616 -56.43 -21.97 -25.06
C PHE A 616 -55.69 -23.30 -25.06
N GLY A 617 -56.05 -24.24 -24.16
CA GLY A 617 -55.52 -25.61 -24.18
C GLY A 617 -54.00 -25.67 -24.05
N GLY A 618 -53.42 -24.84 -23.17
CA GLY A 618 -51.96 -24.75 -22.95
C GLY A 618 -51.22 -23.83 -23.93
N LYS A 619 -51.93 -23.15 -24.83
CA LYS A 619 -51.36 -22.09 -25.68
C LYS A 619 -51.47 -20.72 -25.02
N GLN A 620 -50.76 -19.75 -25.55
CA GLN A 620 -50.84 -18.33 -25.20
C GLN A 620 -51.18 -17.47 -26.42
N SER A 621 -51.90 -16.38 -26.21
CA SER A 621 -52.17 -15.38 -27.24
C SER A 621 -51.13 -14.30 -27.18
N VAL A 622 -50.46 -14.03 -28.31
CA VAL A 622 -49.46 -12.99 -28.44
C VAL A 622 -49.85 -12.05 -29.56
N THR A 623 -49.80 -10.75 -29.30
CA THR A 623 -50.18 -9.73 -30.31
C THR A 623 -48.98 -8.87 -30.64
N PHE A 624 -48.63 -8.81 -31.92
CA PHE A 624 -47.61 -7.95 -32.46
C PHE A 624 -48.23 -6.79 -33.22
N ARG A 625 -47.67 -5.58 -33.02
CA ARG A 625 -47.94 -4.40 -33.85
C ARG A 625 -46.80 -4.25 -34.83
N ILE A 626 -47.14 -4.21 -36.13
CA ILE A 626 -46.19 -4.06 -37.21
C ILE A 626 -46.40 -2.66 -37.82
N ILE A 627 -45.33 -1.88 -37.88
CA ILE A 627 -45.34 -0.55 -38.47
C ILE A 627 -44.68 -0.65 -39.85
N PHE A 628 -45.46 -0.32 -40.87
CA PHE A 628 -45.00 -0.30 -42.25
C PHE A 628 -44.78 1.13 -42.70
N GLN A 629 -43.65 1.41 -43.35
CA GLN A 629 -43.32 2.72 -43.89
C GLN A 629 -42.41 2.60 -45.12
N SER A 630 -42.50 3.59 -46.02
CA SER A 630 -41.58 3.70 -47.15
C SER A 630 -40.92 5.08 -47.17
N GLU A 631 -39.66 5.14 -47.47
CA GLU A 631 -38.92 6.38 -47.61
C GLU A 631 -39.25 7.16 -48.88
N THR A 632 -39.84 6.51 -49.87
CA THR A 632 -40.03 7.06 -51.24
C THR A 632 -41.44 7.41 -51.58
N ARG A 633 -42.48 6.84 -50.95
CA ARG A 633 -43.90 7.01 -51.27
C ARG A 633 -44.84 6.62 -50.12
N THR A 634 -46.09 7.09 -50.21
CA THR A 634 -47.16 6.61 -49.34
C THR A 634 -47.55 5.18 -49.72
N LEU A 635 -47.68 4.29 -48.73
CA LEU A 635 -48.14 2.89 -48.91
C LEU A 635 -49.66 2.84 -49.02
N THR A 636 -50.17 1.83 -49.74
CA THR A 636 -51.60 1.57 -49.86
C THR A 636 -52.03 0.37 -49.02
N ASP A 637 -53.28 0.31 -48.60
CA ASP A 637 -53.84 -0.85 -47.87
C ASP A 637 -53.70 -2.15 -48.62
N ALA A 638 -53.80 -2.12 -49.96
CA ALA A 638 -53.64 -3.32 -50.78
C ALA A 638 -52.21 -3.91 -50.72
N GLU A 639 -51.21 -3.04 -50.73
CA GLU A 639 -49.79 -3.46 -50.60
C GLU A 639 -49.52 -4.02 -49.20
N ILE A 640 -50.03 -3.38 -48.16
CA ILE A 640 -49.87 -3.85 -46.79
C ILE A 640 -50.53 -5.19 -46.56
N ASN A 641 -51.71 -5.43 -47.16
CA ASN A 641 -52.39 -6.73 -47.07
C ASN A 641 -51.55 -7.87 -47.70
N VAL A 642 -50.86 -7.59 -48.81
CA VAL A 642 -49.93 -8.56 -49.42
C VAL A 642 -48.76 -8.89 -48.48
N GLU A 643 -48.15 -7.86 -47.82
CA GLU A 643 -47.09 -8.07 -46.87
C GLU A 643 -47.57 -8.81 -45.60
N MET A 644 -48.76 -8.49 -45.10
CA MET A 644 -49.38 -9.21 -43.98
C MET A 644 -49.66 -10.68 -44.32
N GLU A 645 -50.02 -11.00 -45.57
CA GLU A 645 -50.15 -12.39 -45.99
C GLU A 645 -48.81 -13.14 -46.01
N LYS A 646 -47.72 -12.49 -46.46
CA LYS A 646 -46.37 -13.08 -46.42
C LYS A 646 -45.96 -13.38 -44.98
N ILE A 647 -46.10 -12.40 -44.07
CA ILE A 647 -45.82 -12.55 -42.66
C ILE A 647 -46.63 -13.68 -42.04
N THR A 648 -47.95 -13.66 -42.28
CA THR A 648 -48.87 -14.67 -41.81
C THR A 648 -48.45 -16.09 -42.26
N ARG A 649 -48.04 -16.24 -43.52
CA ARG A 649 -47.59 -17.51 -44.09
C ARG A 649 -46.29 -17.99 -43.48
N ALA A 650 -45.32 -17.06 -43.24
CA ALA A 650 -44.07 -17.35 -42.59
C ALA A 650 -44.27 -17.84 -41.14
N LEU A 651 -45.09 -17.14 -40.37
CA LEU A 651 -45.41 -17.49 -38.98
C LEU A 651 -46.14 -18.84 -38.85
N ARG A 652 -47.10 -19.10 -39.72
CA ARG A 652 -47.78 -20.43 -39.77
C ARG A 652 -46.81 -21.57 -40.10
N LYS A 653 -45.93 -21.35 -41.07
CA LYS A 653 -44.97 -22.37 -41.51
C LYS A 653 -43.92 -22.67 -40.46
N GLN A 654 -43.37 -21.65 -39.85
CA GLN A 654 -42.21 -21.76 -38.93
C GLN A 654 -42.62 -22.12 -37.49
N PHE A 655 -43.69 -21.51 -36.98
CA PHE A 655 -44.11 -21.65 -35.58
C PHE A 655 -45.43 -22.40 -35.39
N LYS A 656 -46.05 -22.86 -36.47
CA LYS A 656 -47.41 -23.47 -36.45
C LYS A 656 -48.42 -22.55 -35.74
N ALA A 657 -48.26 -21.25 -35.93
CA ALA A 657 -49.07 -20.21 -35.29
C ALA A 657 -50.51 -20.25 -35.84
N GLU A 658 -51.51 -20.18 -34.97
CA GLU A 658 -52.90 -19.96 -35.33
C GLU A 658 -53.22 -18.49 -35.23
N ILE A 659 -53.72 -17.88 -36.30
CA ILE A 659 -54.09 -16.47 -36.30
C ILE A 659 -55.48 -16.33 -35.73
N ARG A 660 -55.60 -15.35 -34.83
CA ARG A 660 -56.83 -15.09 -34.12
C ARG A 660 -57.61 -13.91 -34.72
#